data_7d149fc4681b67ba4579d7609206403f
#
_entry.id   7d149fc4681b67ba4579d7609206403f
#
_cell.length_a   1.000
_cell.length_b   1.000
_cell.length_c   1.000
_cell.angle_alpha   90.00
_cell.angle_beta   90.00
_cell.angle_gamma   90.00
#
_symmetry.space_group_name_H-M   'P 1'
#
loop_
_entity.id
_entity.type
_entity.pdbx_description
1 polymer ?
#
loop_
_entity_poly.entity_id
_entity_poly.type
_entity_poly.pdbx_seq_one_letter_code
_entity_poly.pdbx_strand_id
1 'polypeptide(L)'
;MFYDCVCKVYKIKIMNGVKPMSDFKDLSAQLPNGEMFEFWEVEPKFERELHVDCNHPDASDDNDGSKDRPFKTINAAAQAATPGTRVLIHGGVYRETVQPAMGGESPERMISYEAYNDEEVIIKASVEVHDFKPSVGWRLQWGFQESEEPAGVKVWEIELNPEDSKGYNPFCAVNIMHDRFFIEYDKTDMTTYLNRRGMVFVDGKPMRQVPLYYMLATTENAYWVEANGQKVHIRLENDDDPANHIIEVTNREQCFAPKKPFLSYIRVKGLIMAHAAMGAPVPQRGAISCCRGHHWIIEDCVIDWSNAVGIDCGNECWHHTPVEGQIIGYTIIRRNIIKDAGVCGIAGMGVSNLLIEDNLIEGTGWQRMELSWEAGGIKLHNAQNTLIRRNIFRKCYGCDALWLDVGNDNCRITSNLFIDGIDSREHIFIECTRDTENLIDNNIIWNVEGRYDKNALPEERGSAGWYKTTEYIIKKGYEQNIKNGYGIYLEGTDRLRIVNNLIGNCHKAGYFAKVVAFRIAPKRGGTSRENKLFNNIFYNCGEAAIILPNEHNEIDGNVYMNMPPGYLRVLYPEPAMCLDLETWREFCGFDLNGYTFSGEININSEDLTMEITVKDDLPEVVPDKKVKTDYFSNVVTEERRQAGPITGIKPGTYVISIDPRKLIK
;
A
#
# COMPACT_ATOMS: atom_id res chain seq x y z
N MET A 1 -6.90 -31.28 6.55
CA MET A 1 -8.24 -30.97 6.02
C MET A 1 -8.66 -29.55 6.39
N PHE A 2 -7.69 -28.61 6.61
CA PHE A 2 -7.93 -27.20 6.97
C PHE A 2 -7.23 -26.19 6.05
N TYR A 3 -6.54 -26.65 5.01
CA TYR A 3 -5.97 -25.78 3.97
C TYR A 3 -7.00 -25.27 2.95
N ASP A 4 -8.23 -25.74 3.04
CA ASP A 4 -9.28 -25.45 2.04
C ASP A 4 -9.97 -24.09 2.20
N CYS A 5 -9.70 -23.33 3.27
CA CYS A 5 -10.46 -22.10 3.53
C CYS A 5 -9.84 -20.82 2.96
N VAL A 6 -8.53 -20.79 2.71
CA VAL A 6 -7.84 -19.59 2.14
C VAL A 6 -7.77 -19.68 0.61
N CYS A 7 -7.67 -20.89 0.04
CA CYS A 7 -7.52 -21.05 -1.41
C CYS A 7 -8.84 -21.07 -2.21
N LYS A 8 -10.01 -21.23 -1.58
CA LYS A 8 -11.28 -21.32 -2.32
C LYS A 8 -11.84 -20.01 -2.86
N VAL A 9 -11.32 -18.86 -2.48
CA VAL A 9 -11.83 -17.56 -2.93
C VAL A 9 -11.10 -17.03 -4.20
N TYR A 10 -9.93 -17.55 -4.54
CA TYR A 10 -9.08 -16.97 -5.58
C TYR A 10 -8.76 -17.91 -6.76
N LYS A 11 -9.74 -18.66 -7.27
CA LYS A 11 -9.60 -19.16 -8.64
C LYS A 11 -9.82 -18.03 -9.62
N ILE A 12 -8.80 -17.22 -9.82
CA ILE A 12 -8.71 -16.32 -10.99
C ILE A 12 -8.57 -17.22 -12.20
N LYS A 13 -9.62 -17.30 -13.03
CA LYS A 13 -9.48 -17.85 -14.38
C LYS A 13 -8.53 -16.94 -15.14
N ILE A 14 -7.30 -17.36 -15.31
CA ILE A 14 -6.34 -16.74 -16.22
C ILE A 14 -6.96 -16.82 -17.60
N MET A 15 -7.34 -15.68 -18.14
CA MET A 15 -7.82 -15.59 -19.52
C MET A 15 -6.59 -15.51 -20.43
N ASN A 16 -6.23 -16.64 -21.00
CA ASN A 16 -5.24 -16.72 -22.06
C ASN A 16 -5.67 -15.87 -23.27
N GLY A 17 -4.79 -14.99 -23.71
CA GLY A 17 -4.83 -14.41 -25.04
C GLY A 17 -5.19 -12.94 -25.12
N VAL A 18 -4.30 -12.05 -24.67
CA VAL A 18 -4.30 -10.65 -25.12
C VAL A 18 -3.50 -10.58 -26.43
N LYS A 19 -4.18 -10.38 -27.55
CA LYS A 19 -3.53 -9.97 -28.80
C LYS A 19 -2.94 -8.57 -28.58
N PRO A 20 -1.73 -8.26 -29.11
CA PRO A 20 -1.23 -6.90 -29.09
C PRO A 20 -2.22 -6.00 -29.84
N MET A 21 -2.77 -5.02 -29.16
CA MET A 21 -3.63 -3.98 -29.73
C MET A 21 -2.77 -3.02 -30.55
N SER A 22 -2.56 -3.32 -31.82
CA SER A 22 -2.11 -2.33 -32.80
C SER A 22 -3.31 -1.45 -33.18
N ASP A 23 -3.13 -0.13 -33.07
CA ASP A 23 -3.93 0.98 -33.62
C ASP A 23 -4.93 1.75 -32.73
N PHE A 24 -5.19 1.40 -31.49
CA PHE A 24 -5.92 2.30 -30.59
C PHE A 24 -4.98 2.94 -29.57
N LYS A 25 -4.79 4.26 -29.69
CA LYS A 25 -4.02 5.04 -28.71
C LYS A 25 -4.79 5.03 -27.36
N ASP A 26 -4.27 4.29 -26.38
CA ASP A 26 -4.84 4.24 -25.03
C ASP A 26 -4.69 5.60 -24.33
N LEU A 27 -5.70 6.46 -24.46
CA LEU A 27 -5.68 7.81 -23.91
C LEU A 27 -5.67 7.83 -22.37
N SER A 28 -5.95 6.72 -21.70
CA SER A 28 -5.78 6.61 -20.24
C SER A 28 -4.30 6.56 -19.82
N ALA A 29 -3.40 6.32 -20.77
CA ALA A 29 -1.95 6.31 -20.54
C ALA A 29 -1.26 7.62 -20.96
N GLN A 30 -1.99 8.68 -21.31
CA GLN A 30 -1.40 9.98 -21.60
C GLN A 30 -0.99 10.67 -20.29
N LEU A 31 0.28 11.01 -20.14
CA LEU A 31 0.83 11.71 -18.98
C LEU A 31 0.45 13.21 -18.95
N PRO A 32 0.59 13.91 -17.81
CA PRO A 32 0.22 15.32 -17.67
C PRO A 32 0.89 16.25 -18.66
N ASN A 33 2.12 15.96 -19.10
CA ASN A 33 2.86 16.74 -20.12
C ASN A 33 2.29 16.55 -21.54
N GLY A 34 1.36 15.62 -21.72
CA GLY A 34 0.72 15.31 -23.02
C GLY A 34 1.38 14.18 -23.80
N GLU A 35 2.51 13.66 -23.34
CA GLU A 35 3.17 12.50 -23.92
C GLU A 35 2.45 11.21 -23.49
N MET A 36 2.61 10.15 -24.27
CA MET A 36 2.12 8.83 -23.88
C MET A 36 3.14 8.17 -22.95
N PHE A 37 2.64 7.45 -21.94
CA PHE A 37 3.50 6.59 -21.12
C PHE A 37 4.28 5.61 -22.00
N GLU A 38 5.55 5.43 -21.71
CA GLU A 38 6.43 4.52 -22.46
C GLU A 38 6.27 3.08 -22.00
N PHE A 39 5.52 2.29 -22.77
CA PHE A 39 5.41 0.85 -22.58
C PHE A 39 6.60 0.17 -23.28
N TRP A 40 7.61 -0.18 -22.51
CA TRP A 40 8.87 -0.75 -23.02
C TRP A 40 8.84 -2.27 -23.18
N GLU A 41 7.86 -2.94 -22.56
CA GLU A 41 7.80 -4.40 -22.54
C GLU A 41 7.53 -5.02 -23.92
N VAL A 42 8.16 -6.16 -24.14
CA VAL A 42 7.89 -7.06 -25.27
C VAL A 42 7.79 -8.48 -24.74
N GLU A 43 7.24 -9.42 -25.52
CA GLU A 43 7.23 -10.82 -25.10
C GLU A 43 8.66 -11.37 -25.10
N PRO A 44 9.19 -11.82 -23.93
CA PRO A 44 10.56 -12.31 -23.83
C PRO A 44 10.76 -13.61 -24.63
N LYS A 45 11.96 -13.76 -25.18
CA LYS A 45 12.40 -15.00 -25.87
C LYS A 45 13.33 -15.76 -24.94
N PHE A 46 12.92 -16.96 -24.56
CA PHE A 46 13.71 -17.80 -23.69
C PHE A 46 14.49 -18.84 -24.50
N GLU A 47 15.79 -18.88 -24.29
CA GLU A 47 16.73 -19.82 -24.94
C GLU A 47 16.99 -21.02 -24.04
N ARG A 48 16.70 -20.91 -22.75
CA ARG A 48 16.95 -21.92 -21.74
C ARG A 48 15.80 -21.97 -20.73
N GLU A 49 15.44 -23.20 -20.34
CA GLU A 49 14.52 -23.43 -19.22
C GLU A 49 15.26 -24.17 -18.09
N LEU A 50 15.00 -23.77 -16.86
CA LEU A 50 15.45 -24.42 -15.64
C LEU A 50 14.23 -24.80 -14.82
N HIS A 51 14.15 -26.03 -14.38
CA HIS A 51 13.10 -26.51 -13.49
C HIS A 51 13.56 -26.55 -12.03
N VAL A 52 12.67 -26.13 -11.15
CA VAL A 52 12.82 -26.22 -9.69
C VAL A 52 11.64 -26.99 -9.15
N ASP A 53 11.87 -28.06 -8.42
CA ASP A 53 10.80 -28.87 -7.80
C ASP A 53 11.26 -29.45 -6.47
N CYS A 54 10.86 -28.83 -5.35
CA CYS A 54 11.25 -29.30 -4.02
C CYS A 54 10.65 -30.66 -3.63
N ASN A 55 9.63 -31.12 -4.35
CA ASN A 55 8.92 -32.38 -4.08
C ASN A 55 9.37 -33.53 -5.01
N HIS A 56 10.17 -33.26 -6.04
CA HIS A 56 10.65 -34.29 -6.96
C HIS A 56 11.64 -35.22 -6.26
N PRO A 57 11.52 -36.55 -6.41
CA PRO A 57 12.36 -37.50 -5.68
C PRO A 57 13.87 -37.34 -5.98
N ASP A 58 14.22 -36.91 -7.19
CA ASP A 58 15.59 -36.71 -7.64
C ASP A 58 16.03 -35.23 -7.58
N ALA A 59 15.27 -34.36 -6.91
CA ALA A 59 15.62 -32.95 -6.78
C ALA A 59 16.92 -32.76 -5.97
N SER A 60 17.85 -32.01 -6.54
CA SER A 60 19.11 -31.64 -5.88
C SER A 60 19.66 -30.35 -6.45
N ASP A 61 20.26 -29.52 -5.59
CA ASP A 61 20.92 -28.29 -6.03
C ASP A 61 22.21 -28.53 -6.84
N ASP A 62 22.70 -29.77 -6.86
CA ASP A 62 23.81 -30.24 -7.71
C ASP A 62 23.34 -30.67 -9.11
N ASN A 63 22.05 -30.66 -9.40
CA ASN A 63 21.49 -31.04 -10.69
C ASN A 63 21.72 -29.96 -11.76
N ASP A 64 21.38 -30.30 -13.02
CA ASP A 64 21.51 -29.40 -14.17
C ASP A 64 20.27 -28.50 -14.39
N GLY A 65 19.21 -28.70 -13.59
CA GLY A 65 17.94 -27.97 -13.70
C GLY A 65 17.07 -28.41 -14.87
N SER A 66 17.33 -29.57 -15.48
CA SER A 66 16.40 -30.17 -16.46
C SER A 66 15.13 -30.66 -15.76
N LYS A 67 14.06 -30.93 -16.53
CA LYS A 67 12.79 -31.37 -15.99
C LYS A 67 12.89 -32.69 -15.22
N ASP A 68 13.73 -33.62 -15.68
CA ASP A 68 13.94 -34.93 -15.04
C ASP A 68 14.95 -34.87 -13.87
N ARG A 69 15.76 -33.78 -13.80
CA ARG A 69 16.73 -33.52 -12.76
C ARG A 69 16.63 -32.06 -12.28
N PRO A 70 15.51 -31.68 -11.66
CA PRO A 70 15.28 -30.31 -11.24
C PRO A 70 16.19 -29.89 -10.08
N PHE A 71 16.38 -28.60 -9.94
CA PHE A 71 16.92 -28.04 -8.71
C PHE A 71 15.93 -28.24 -7.57
N LYS A 72 16.45 -28.37 -6.35
CA LYS A 72 15.63 -28.48 -5.14
C LYS A 72 15.19 -27.10 -4.63
N THR A 73 16.05 -26.10 -4.76
CA THR A 73 15.80 -24.72 -4.30
C THR A 73 15.71 -23.75 -5.48
N ILE A 74 14.87 -22.73 -5.34
CA ILE A 74 14.77 -21.65 -6.33
C ILE A 74 16.08 -20.88 -6.40
N ASN A 75 16.78 -20.76 -5.25
CA ASN A 75 18.04 -20.05 -5.20
C ASN A 75 19.15 -20.74 -6.00
N ALA A 76 19.19 -22.06 -6.07
CA ALA A 76 20.13 -22.78 -6.94
C ALA A 76 19.91 -22.42 -8.42
N ALA A 77 18.65 -22.41 -8.88
CA ALA A 77 18.32 -21.95 -10.22
C ALA A 77 18.68 -20.47 -10.41
N ALA A 78 18.47 -19.60 -9.40
CA ALA A 78 18.80 -18.20 -9.47
C ALA A 78 20.32 -17.93 -9.58
N GLN A 79 21.15 -18.81 -9.05
CA GLN A 79 22.61 -18.77 -9.26
C GLN A 79 23.05 -19.28 -10.65
N ALA A 80 22.27 -20.19 -11.26
CA ALA A 80 22.56 -20.79 -12.55
C ALA A 80 21.94 -20.03 -13.74
N ALA A 81 20.97 -19.15 -13.50
CA ALA A 81 20.25 -18.40 -14.53
C ALA A 81 21.15 -17.35 -15.20
N THR A 82 21.05 -17.26 -16.52
CA THR A 82 21.73 -16.28 -17.38
C THR A 82 20.71 -15.56 -18.26
N PRO A 83 21.03 -14.42 -18.89
CA PRO A 83 20.10 -13.74 -19.79
C PRO A 83 19.42 -14.67 -20.80
N GLY A 84 18.09 -14.55 -20.94
CA GLY A 84 17.27 -15.45 -21.77
C GLY A 84 16.89 -16.76 -21.08
N THR A 85 17.05 -16.87 -19.75
CA THR A 85 16.63 -18.05 -18.98
C THR A 85 15.23 -17.86 -18.40
N ARG A 86 14.41 -18.91 -18.54
CA ARG A 86 13.13 -19.07 -17.85
C ARG A 86 13.26 -20.10 -16.72
N VAL A 87 13.07 -19.68 -15.49
CA VAL A 87 13.05 -20.55 -14.31
C VAL A 87 11.61 -20.94 -14.03
N LEU A 88 11.29 -22.22 -14.20
CA LEU A 88 9.97 -22.81 -14.02
C LEU A 88 9.90 -23.50 -12.66
N ILE A 89 9.13 -22.94 -11.74
CA ILE A 89 9.07 -23.38 -10.36
C ILE A 89 7.80 -24.19 -10.16
N HIS A 90 7.95 -25.46 -9.78
CA HIS A 90 6.84 -26.35 -9.48
C HIS A 90 6.23 -26.08 -8.13
N GLY A 91 4.97 -26.51 -7.95
CA GLY A 91 4.19 -26.28 -6.74
C GLY A 91 4.83 -26.82 -5.47
N GLY A 92 4.83 -26.01 -4.43
CA GLY A 92 5.41 -26.40 -3.15
C GLY A 92 5.73 -25.19 -2.26
N VAL A 93 6.23 -25.48 -1.05
CA VAL A 93 6.66 -24.46 -0.09
C VAL A 93 8.18 -24.39 -0.05
N TYR A 94 8.71 -23.26 -0.46
CA TYR A 94 10.14 -22.97 -0.52
C TYR A 94 10.52 -22.01 0.61
N ARG A 95 11.26 -22.50 1.62
CA ARG A 95 11.64 -21.70 2.80
C ARG A 95 13.03 -21.11 2.58
N GLU A 96 13.10 -20.08 1.73
CA GLU A 96 14.36 -19.48 1.30
C GLU A 96 14.22 -17.99 0.97
N THR A 97 15.35 -17.32 0.78
CA THR A 97 15.42 -16.04 0.09
C THR A 97 16.00 -16.27 -1.29
N VAL A 98 15.24 -15.99 -2.33
CA VAL A 98 15.71 -16.09 -3.72
C VAL A 98 16.59 -14.88 -4.04
N GLN A 99 17.84 -15.13 -4.44
CA GLN A 99 18.86 -14.12 -4.65
C GLN A 99 19.46 -14.22 -6.06
N PRO A 100 18.82 -13.62 -7.09
CA PRO A 100 19.37 -13.62 -8.45
C PRO A 100 20.83 -13.18 -8.48
N ALA A 101 21.67 -13.95 -9.16
CA ALA A 101 23.09 -13.62 -9.35
C ALA A 101 23.29 -12.65 -10.53
N MET A 102 22.39 -12.70 -11.50
CA MET A 102 22.42 -11.90 -12.74
C MET A 102 21.03 -11.38 -13.08
N GLY A 103 20.95 -10.31 -13.84
CA GLY A 103 19.79 -9.85 -14.56
C GLY A 103 19.81 -10.28 -16.03
N GLY A 104 18.75 -9.94 -16.76
CA GLY A 104 18.72 -10.05 -18.22
C GLY A 104 19.54 -8.94 -18.89
N GLU A 105 19.52 -8.91 -20.23
CA GLU A 105 20.26 -7.97 -21.06
C GLU A 105 19.36 -6.95 -21.76
N SER A 106 18.14 -7.36 -22.08
CA SER A 106 17.17 -6.54 -22.80
C SER A 106 15.74 -7.01 -22.51
N PRO A 107 14.71 -6.27 -22.95
CA PRO A 107 13.31 -6.74 -22.85
C PRO A 107 13.07 -8.11 -23.47
N GLU A 108 13.75 -8.45 -24.59
CA GLU A 108 13.63 -9.75 -25.26
C GLU A 108 14.40 -10.87 -24.54
N ARG A 109 15.46 -10.53 -23.80
CA ARG A 109 16.35 -11.49 -23.13
C ARG A 109 16.35 -11.29 -21.61
N MET A 110 15.16 -11.29 -21.03
CA MET A 110 14.97 -11.24 -19.58
C MET A 110 15.39 -12.55 -18.89
N ILE A 111 15.55 -12.51 -17.59
CA ILE A 111 15.49 -13.70 -16.72
C ILE A 111 14.11 -13.71 -16.08
N SER A 112 13.37 -14.81 -16.26
CA SER A 112 12.02 -14.94 -15.69
C SER A 112 11.97 -16.03 -14.62
N TYR A 113 11.31 -15.74 -13.51
CA TYR A 113 11.00 -16.68 -12.44
C TYR A 113 9.48 -16.83 -12.39
N GLU A 114 8.96 -18.00 -12.73
CA GLU A 114 7.54 -18.22 -12.97
C GLU A 114 7.03 -19.49 -12.30
N ALA A 115 5.81 -19.46 -11.81
CA ALA A 115 5.11 -20.68 -11.43
C ALA A 115 4.88 -21.58 -12.64
N TYR A 116 5.27 -22.86 -12.54
CA TYR A 116 5.05 -23.84 -13.62
C TYR A 116 3.57 -24.18 -13.72
N ASN A 117 2.97 -23.99 -14.90
CA ASN A 117 1.57 -24.30 -15.19
C ASN A 117 0.57 -23.75 -14.16
N ASP A 118 0.81 -22.55 -13.63
CA ASP A 118 -0.02 -21.92 -12.60
C ASP A 118 -0.15 -22.76 -11.30
N GLU A 119 0.83 -23.60 -11.03
CA GLU A 119 0.91 -24.35 -9.77
C GLU A 119 1.13 -23.41 -8.59
N GLU A 120 0.67 -23.80 -7.41
CA GLU A 120 0.83 -22.99 -6.20
C GLU A 120 2.26 -23.05 -5.69
N VAL A 121 3.00 -21.97 -5.87
CA VAL A 121 4.40 -21.81 -5.45
C VAL A 121 4.45 -20.81 -4.32
N ILE A 122 4.86 -21.24 -3.12
CA ILE A 122 4.92 -20.39 -1.93
C ILE A 122 6.37 -20.25 -1.46
N ILE A 123 6.89 -19.02 -1.51
CA ILE A 123 8.19 -18.65 -0.94
C ILE A 123 7.94 -18.08 0.45
N LYS A 124 8.36 -18.78 1.50
CA LYS A 124 8.16 -18.36 2.90
C LYS A 124 9.46 -17.91 3.56
N ALA A 125 9.41 -16.75 4.18
CA ALA A 125 10.48 -16.22 5.03
C ALA A 125 10.34 -16.67 6.51
N SER A 126 9.63 -17.77 6.75
CA SER A 126 9.42 -18.40 8.05
C SER A 126 9.81 -19.88 8.07
N VAL A 127 9.98 -20.43 9.26
CA VAL A 127 10.16 -21.86 9.50
C VAL A 127 9.15 -22.35 10.53
N GLU A 128 8.80 -23.63 10.45
CA GLU A 128 8.00 -24.30 11.46
C GLU A 128 8.87 -24.56 12.70
N VAL A 129 8.27 -24.37 13.87
CA VAL A 129 8.91 -24.57 15.16
C VAL A 129 8.07 -25.49 16.04
N HIS A 130 8.79 -26.33 16.78
CA HIS A 130 8.21 -27.33 17.65
C HIS A 130 8.92 -27.23 19.03
N ASP A 131 8.72 -28.19 19.92
CA ASP A 131 9.44 -28.30 21.21
C ASP A 131 9.16 -27.15 22.20
N PHE A 132 7.94 -26.63 22.19
CA PHE A 132 7.50 -25.64 23.17
C PHE A 132 7.52 -26.23 24.59
N LYS A 133 7.88 -25.40 25.56
CA LYS A 133 7.87 -25.71 26.98
C LYS A 133 6.99 -24.71 27.72
N PRO A 134 6.41 -25.09 28.89
CA PRO A 134 5.74 -24.10 29.72
C PRO A 134 6.70 -22.95 30.06
N SER A 135 6.20 -21.74 29.86
CA SER A 135 7.02 -20.53 30.08
C SER A 135 7.32 -20.33 31.57
N VAL A 136 8.54 -19.94 31.84
CA VAL A 136 8.98 -19.50 33.17
C VAL A 136 9.10 -17.96 33.25
N GLY A 137 8.60 -17.24 32.25
CA GLY A 137 8.70 -15.79 32.12
C GLY A 137 8.09 -15.01 33.28
N TRP A 138 7.12 -15.58 33.99
CA TRP A 138 6.56 -14.99 35.23
C TRP A 138 7.61 -14.81 36.33
N ARG A 139 8.72 -15.51 36.25
CA ARG A 139 9.85 -15.40 37.19
C ARG A 139 10.91 -14.40 36.68
N LEU A 140 10.81 -13.96 35.42
CA LEU A 140 11.70 -12.95 34.86
C LEU A 140 11.22 -11.58 35.31
N GLN A 141 11.94 -10.93 36.21
CA GLN A 141 11.44 -9.72 36.84
C GLN A 141 12.23 -8.47 36.53
N TRP A 142 11.45 -7.43 36.35
CA TRP A 142 11.91 -6.06 36.54
C TRP A 142 11.72 -5.68 38.01
N GLY A 143 12.69 -5.91 38.87
CA GLY A 143 12.63 -5.57 40.28
C GLY A 143 12.52 -6.78 41.22
N PHE A 144 12.22 -6.54 42.47
CA PHE A 144 12.46 -7.44 43.60
C PHE A 144 11.26 -8.33 43.98
N GLN A 145 10.23 -8.45 43.17
CA GLN A 145 9.06 -9.28 43.49
C GLN A 145 8.75 -10.24 42.36
N GLU A 146 8.57 -11.51 42.66
CA GLU A 146 8.07 -12.51 41.73
C GLU A 146 6.60 -12.24 41.43
N SER A 147 6.23 -12.16 40.14
CA SER A 147 4.83 -12.14 39.74
C SER A 147 4.26 -13.54 39.90
N GLU A 148 3.11 -13.67 40.53
CA GLU A 148 2.38 -14.93 40.55
C GLU A 148 1.86 -15.22 39.13
N GLU A 149 1.97 -16.48 38.72
CA GLU A 149 1.40 -16.96 37.49
C GLU A 149 -0.12 -16.83 37.57
N PRO A 150 -0.78 -16.12 36.62
CA PRO A 150 -2.23 -15.97 36.65
C PRO A 150 -2.92 -17.32 36.53
N ALA A 151 -3.89 -17.59 37.38
CA ALA A 151 -4.62 -18.86 37.38
C ALA A 151 -5.35 -19.08 36.04
N GLY A 152 -5.10 -20.25 35.43
CA GLY A 152 -5.73 -20.66 34.17
C GLY A 152 -5.11 -20.09 32.89
N VAL A 153 -4.09 -19.27 33.00
CA VAL A 153 -3.33 -18.74 31.85
C VAL A 153 -2.19 -19.68 31.52
N LYS A 154 -2.11 -20.16 30.27
CA LYS A 154 -1.00 -20.98 29.80
C LYS A 154 -0.15 -20.19 28.78
N VAL A 155 1.08 -19.95 29.18
CA VAL A 155 2.10 -19.35 28.30
C VAL A 155 3.17 -20.41 28.02
N TRP A 156 3.55 -20.49 26.77
CA TRP A 156 4.56 -21.41 26.28
C TRP A 156 5.79 -20.65 25.84
N GLU A 157 6.97 -21.24 25.92
CA GLU A 157 8.21 -20.63 25.43
C GLU A 157 8.95 -21.56 24.49
N ILE A 158 9.64 -20.96 23.52
CA ILE A 158 10.53 -21.65 22.61
C ILE A 158 11.85 -20.88 22.48
N GLU A 159 12.95 -21.61 22.50
CA GLU A 159 14.28 -21.08 22.19
C GLU A 159 14.49 -21.19 20.68
N LEU A 160 14.81 -20.05 20.03
CA LEU A 160 15.03 -20.00 18.59
C LEU A 160 16.45 -20.52 18.28
N ASN A 161 16.54 -21.49 17.36
CA ASN A 161 17.83 -22.01 16.92
C ASN A 161 18.52 -20.98 16.00
N PRO A 162 19.72 -20.48 16.33
CA PRO A 162 20.45 -19.52 15.50
C PRO A 162 20.77 -20.04 14.08
N GLU A 163 20.91 -21.35 13.91
CA GLU A 163 21.19 -21.97 12.60
C GLU A 163 20.02 -21.81 11.62
N ASP A 164 18.79 -21.77 12.13
CA ASP A 164 17.58 -21.61 11.29
C ASP A 164 17.48 -20.20 10.71
N SER A 165 18.08 -19.20 11.34
CA SER A 165 18.04 -17.81 10.89
C SER A 165 19.18 -17.41 9.96
N LYS A 166 20.12 -18.30 9.66
CA LYS A 166 21.24 -18.07 8.72
C LYS A 166 21.90 -16.69 8.85
N GLY A 167 22.09 -16.23 10.09
CA GLY A 167 22.71 -14.94 10.43
C GLY A 167 21.74 -13.74 10.47
N TYR A 168 20.46 -13.93 10.22
CA TYR A 168 19.44 -12.91 10.43
C TYR A 168 18.36 -13.40 11.38
N ASN A 169 18.40 -12.92 12.63
CA ASN A 169 17.32 -13.16 13.58
C ASN A 169 16.45 -11.90 13.72
N PRO A 170 15.25 -11.86 13.14
CA PRO A 170 14.38 -10.68 13.21
C PRO A 170 13.91 -10.39 14.64
N PHE A 171 13.91 -11.35 15.54
CA PHE A 171 13.55 -11.16 16.94
C PHE A 171 14.63 -10.44 17.76
N CYS A 172 15.88 -10.35 17.24
CA CYS A 172 16.94 -9.53 17.83
C CYS A 172 16.88 -8.07 17.40
N ALA A 173 16.17 -7.75 16.32
CA ALA A 173 16.12 -6.42 15.74
C ALA A 173 14.85 -5.67 16.14
N VAL A 174 14.99 -4.42 16.56
CA VAL A 174 13.84 -3.54 16.78
C VAL A 174 13.14 -3.25 15.45
N ASN A 175 11.83 -3.02 15.51
CA ASN A 175 11.03 -2.88 14.32
C ASN A 175 11.31 -1.58 13.58
N ILE A 176 11.43 -0.47 14.32
CA ILE A 176 11.70 0.86 13.77
C ILE A 176 13.16 1.20 13.95
N MET A 177 13.82 1.64 12.88
CA MET A 177 15.20 2.13 12.91
C MET A 177 15.28 3.57 12.42
N HIS A 178 15.94 4.41 13.23
CA HIS A 178 16.49 5.71 12.83
C HIS A 178 15.52 6.86 12.53
N ASP A 179 14.37 6.97 13.20
CA ASP A 179 13.64 8.21 13.08
C ASP A 179 13.80 9.18 14.25
N ARG A 180 15.02 9.60 14.46
CA ARG A 180 15.31 10.60 15.46
C ARG A 180 14.84 12.01 15.09
N PHE A 181 14.54 12.27 13.82
CA PHE A 181 14.19 13.60 13.36
C PHE A 181 12.72 13.95 13.58
N PHE A 182 11.85 12.95 13.61
CA PHE A 182 10.41 13.14 13.68
C PHE A 182 9.79 12.69 15.02
N ILE A 183 10.55 11.93 15.83
CA ILE A 183 10.07 11.49 17.14
C ILE A 183 10.27 12.60 18.16
N GLU A 184 9.16 13.09 18.68
CA GLU A 184 9.14 13.91 19.86
C GLU A 184 9.05 12.99 21.08
N TYR A 185 10.18 12.59 21.65
CA TYR A 185 10.29 11.57 22.71
C TYR A 185 9.43 11.87 23.94
N ASP A 186 9.22 13.14 24.26
CA ASP A 186 8.38 13.59 25.38
C ASP A 186 6.88 13.50 25.08
N LYS A 187 6.50 13.34 23.83
CA LYS A 187 5.10 13.25 23.37
C LYS A 187 4.75 11.90 22.77
N THR A 188 5.73 11.05 22.51
CA THR A 188 5.55 9.76 21.85
C THR A 188 5.57 8.63 22.87
N ASP A 189 4.57 7.74 22.80
CA ASP A 189 4.63 6.49 23.54
C ASP A 189 5.65 5.56 22.89
N MET A 190 6.80 5.43 23.56
CA MET A 190 7.92 4.62 23.05
C MET A 190 7.71 3.12 23.18
N THR A 191 6.59 2.65 23.71
CA THR A 191 6.35 1.20 23.90
C THR A 191 6.29 0.43 22.58
N THR A 192 5.77 1.04 21.52
CA THR A 192 5.76 0.44 20.17
C THR A 192 7.14 0.15 19.62
N TYR A 193 8.13 0.92 20.06
CA TYR A 193 9.54 0.74 19.63
C TYR A 193 10.22 -0.45 20.31
N LEU A 194 9.57 -1.06 21.30
CA LEU A 194 10.02 -2.31 21.91
C LEU A 194 9.72 -3.52 21.04
N ASN A 195 8.76 -3.40 20.11
CA ASN A 195 8.42 -4.48 19.21
C ASN A 195 9.62 -4.86 18.32
N ARG A 196 9.70 -6.15 18.04
CA ARG A 196 10.73 -6.75 17.19
C ARG A 196 10.15 -7.01 15.80
N ARG A 197 11.01 -7.17 14.80
CA ARG A 197 10.62 -7.47 13.41
C ARG A 197 10.04 -8.86 13.23
N GLY A 198 10.44 -9.79 14.13
CA GLY A 198 10.00 -11.16 14.06
C GLY A 198 8.50 -11.29 14.27
N MET A 199 7.85 -12.06 13.41
CA MET A 199 6.43 -12.40 13.47
C MET A 199 6.25 -13.88 13.80
N VAL A 200 5.16 -14.20 14.50
CA VAL A 200 4.75 -15.56 14.83
C VAL A 200 3.39 -15.83 14.21
N PHE A 201 3.21 -16.99 13.61
CA PHE A 201 1.97 -17.43 13.00
C PHE A 201 1.52 -18.76 13.62
N VAL A 202 0.22 -18.89 13.83
CA VAL A 202 -0.44 -20.12 14.26
C VAL A 202 -1.47 -20.50 13.21
N ASP A 203 -1.34 -21.69 12.62
CA ASP A 203 -2.20 -22.20 11.56
C ASP A 203 -2.37 -21.18 10.41
N GLY A 204 -1.26 -20.52 10.04
CA GLY A 204 -1.20 -19.51 8.99
C GLY A 204 -1.76 -18.14 9.37
N LYS A 205 -2.19 -17.92 10.62
CA LYS A 205 -2.69 -16.62 11.10
C LYS A 205 -1.66 -15.94 11.99
N PRO A 206 -1.45 -14.62 11.87
CA PRO A 206 -0.50 -13.91 12.68
C PRO A 206 -0.96 -13.81 14.14
N MET A 207 -0.01 -13.92 15.04
CA MET A 207 -0.18 -13.57 16.44
C MET A 207 0.14 -12.10 16.67
N ARG A 208 -0.45 -11.52 17.70
CA ARG A 208 -0.16 -10.16 18.12
C ARG A 208 1.10 -10.08 18.97
N GLN A 209 2.08 -9.27 18.58
CA GLN A 209 3.19 -8.96 19.46
C GLN A 209 2.77 -8.04 20.60
N VAL A 210 3.14 -8.37 21.82
CA VAL A 210 2.96 -7.50 22.98
C VAL A 210 4.34 -7.03 23.47
N PRO A 211 4.47 -5.74 23.87
CA PRO A 211 5.76 -5.17 24.25
C PRO A 211 6.26 -5.63 25.62
N LEU A 212 5.38 -6.11 26.48
CA LEU A 212 5.70 -6.50 27.86
C LEU A 212 5.12 -7.89 28.16
N TYR A 213 5.91 -8.73 28.84
CA TYR A 213 5.54 -10.11 29.13
C TYR A 213 4.21 -10.26 29.88
N TYR A 214 3.97 -9.43 30.90
CA TYR A 214 2.76 -9.53 31.72
C TYR A 214 1.47 -9.26 30.92
N MET A 215 1.54 -8.65 29.74
CA MET A 215 0.37 -8.44 28.88
C MET A 215 -0.17 -9.74 28.30
N LEU A 216 0.65 -10.81 28.28
CA LEU A 216 0.17 -12.13 27.93
C LEU A 216 -0.89 -12.66 28.92
N ALA A 217 -0.93 -12.14 30.16
CA ALA A 217 -1.98 -12.48 31.12
C ALA A 217 -3.40 -12.10 30.65
N THR A 218 -3.52 -11.07 29.84
CA THR A 218 -4.78 -10.51 29.38
C THR A 218 -4.99 -10.53 27.87
N THR A 219 -4.01 -11.01 27.11
CA THR A 219 -4.05 -11.04 25.65
C THR A 219 -3.81 -12.44 25.13
N GLU A 220 -4.83 -13.06 24.59
CA GLU A 220 -4.73 -14.32 23.87
C GLU A 220 -4.27 -14.11 22.43
N ASN A 221 -3.83 -15.18 21.76
CA ASN A 221 -3.24 -15.14 20.43
C ASN A 221 -2.13 -14.09 20.32
N ALA A 222 -1.25 -14.09 21.32
CA ALA A 222 -0.20 -13.08 21.47
C ALA A 222 1.16 -13.69 21.80
N TYR A 223 2.22 -12.99 21.47
CA TYR A 223 3.59 -13.38 21.80
C TYR A 223 4.40 -12.19 22.34
N TRP A 224 5.39 -12.53 23.15
CA TRP A 224 6.40 -11.62 23.65
C TRP A 224 7.79 -12.16 23.37
N VAL A 225 8.74 -11.26 23.13
CA VAL A 225 10.12 -11.60 22.80
C VAL A 225 11.05 -11.19 23.93
N GLU A 226 11.91 -12.08 24.41
CA GLU A 226 12.93 -11.71 25.39
C GLU A 226 13.91 -10.68 24.83
N ALA A 227 14.55 -9.91 25.73
CA ALA A 227 15.44 -8.81 25.36
C ALA A 227 16.58 -9.22 24.40
N ASN A 228 17.08 -10.44 24.53
CA ASN A 228 18.12 -11.01 23.66
C ASN A 228 17.61 -11.49 22.29
N GLY A 229 16.29 -11.57 22.09
CA GLY A 229 15.67 -12.01 20.84
C GLY A 229 15.84 -13.49 20.50
N GLN A 230 16.31 -14.31 21.43
CA GLN A 230 16.56 -15.74 21.22
C GLN A 230 15.42 -16.62 21.73
N LYS A 231 14.56 -16.07 22.55
CA LYS A 231 13.41 -16.79 23.10
C LYS A 231 12.13 -16.02 22.86
N VAL A 232 11.10 -16.75 22.45
CA VAL A 232 9.75 -16.23 22.21
C VAL A 232 8.78 -16.95 23.15
N HIS A 233 7.89 -16.17 23.75
CA HIS A 233 6.83 -16.65 24.61
C HIS A 233 5.50 -16.41 23.92
N ILE A 234 4.64 -17.43 23.85
CA ILE A 234 3.35 -17.38 23.18
C ILE A 234 2.22 -17.74 24.13
N ARG A 235 1.08 -17.08 23.97
CA ARG A 235 -0.20 -17.51 24.53
C ARG A 235 -1.16 -17.75 23.39
N LEU A 236 -1.63 -18.97 23.26
CA LEU A 236 -2.60 -19.36 22.25
C LEU A 236 -4.03 -18.93 22.62
N GLU A 237 -4.90 -18.92 21.66
CA GLU A 237 -6.33 -18.74 21.87
C GLU A 237 -6.87 -19.89 22.73
N ASN A 238 -7.73 -19.59 23.69
CA ASN A 238 -8.29 -20.53 24.67
C ASN A 238 -7.24 -21.30 25.50
N ASP A 239 -6.03 -20.76 25.68
CA ASP A 239 -4.92 -21.38 26.39
C ASP A 239 -4.60 -22.81 25.89
N ASP A 240 -4.69 -23.05 24.58
CA ASP A 240 -4.48 -24.35 23.96
C ASP A 240 -2.99 -24.80 23.99
N ASP A 241 -2.76 -26.03 23.56
CA ASP A 241 -1.41 -26.64 23.53
C ASP A 241 -0.78 -26.43 22.13
N PRO A 242 0.46 -25.89 22.05
CA PRO A 242 1.17 -25.73 20.79
C PRO A 242 1.31 -27.01 19.97
N ALA A 243 1.28 -28.17 20.61
CA ALA A 243 1.36 -29.46 19.91
C ALA A 243 0.16 -29.73 18.98
N ASN A 244 -0.95 -29.00 19.15
CA ASN A 244 -2.16 -29.13 18.32
C ASN A 244 -2.12 -28.22 17.09
N HIS A 245 -1.09 -27.39 16.93
CA HIS A 245 -1.04 -26.31 15.95
C HIS A 245 0.24 -26.36 15.10
N ILE A 246 0.15 -25.80 13.89
CA ILE A 246 1.34 -25.48 13.09
C ILE A 246 1.79 -24.08 13.47
N ILE A 247 2.95 -23.98 14.11
CA ILE A 247 3.49 -22.68 14.51
C ILE A 247 4.73 -22.36 13.68
N GLU A 248 4.71 -21.18 13.07
CA GLU A 248 5.79 -20.67 12.23
C GLU A 248 6.37 -19.39 12.84
N VAL A 249 7.69 -19.26 12.78
CA VAL A 249 8.40 -18.03 13.14
C VAL A 249 9.17 -17.50 11.94
N THR A 250 9.18 -16.22 11.76
CA THR A 250 9.95 -15.58 10.69
C THR A 250 11.44 -15.67 10.98
N ASN A 251 12.25 -15.95 9.96
CA ASN A 251 13.68 -16.08 10.10
C ASN A 251 14.49 -15.50 8.93
N ARG A 252 13.81 -14.75 8.03
CA ARG A 252 14.42 -14.08 6.88
C ARG A 252 13.88 -12.67 6.72
N GLU A 253 14.73 -11.81 6.21
CA GLU A 253 14.35 -10.42 5.93
C GLU A 253 13.41 -10.31 4.73
N GLN A 254 13.71 -11.04 3.65
CA GLN A 254 13.05 -10.92 2.34
C GLN A 254 12.81 -12.30 1.71
N CYS A 255 11.83 -12.38 0.82
CA CYS A 255 11.57 -13.59 0.02
C CYS A 255 12.34 -13.58 -1.30
N PHE A 256 12.41 -12.42 -1.98
CA PHE A 256 13.07 -12.29 -3.28
C PHE A 256 13.83 -10.96 -3.37
N ALA A 257 15.15 -11.02 -3.37
CA ALA A 257 15.99 -9.83 -3.48
C ALA A 257 17.40 -10.17 -3.94
N PRO A 258 17.92 -9.55 -5.02
CA PRO A 258 19.31 -9.71 -5.42
C PRO A 258 20.28 -9.26 -4.33
N LYS A 259 21.42 -9.93 -4.18
CA LYS A 259 22.53 -9.44 -3.33
C LYS A 259 23.25 -8.24 -3.95
N LYS A 260 23.32 -8.22 -5.29
CA LYS A 260 23.97 -7.13 -6.02
C LYS A 260 22.90 -6.12 -6.42
N PRO A 261 23.10 -4.83 -6.16
CA PRO A 261 22.20 -3.79 -6.67
C PRO A 261 22.30 -3.70 -8.20
N PHE A 262 21.31 -3.00 -8.80
CA PHE A 262 21.26 -2.64 -10.22
C PHE A 262 21.10 -3.81 -11.20
N LEU A 263 20.61 -4.98 -10.76
CA LEU A 263 20.20 -6.03 -11.69
C LEU A 263 18.90 -5.63 -12.40
N SER A 264 18.85 -5.88 -13.69
CA SER A 264 17.77 -5.39 -14.55
C SER A 264 17.20 -6.49 -15.43
N TYR A 265 16.04 -6.23 -16.05
CA TYR A 265 15.36 -7.18 -16.94
C TYR A 265 15.06 -8.51 -16.25
N ILE A 266 14.47 -8.42 -15.05
CA ILE A 266 13.99 -9.58 -14.29
C ILE A 266 12.47 -9.57 -14.28
N ARG A 267 11.85 -10.72 -14.58
CA ARG A 267 10.42 -10.96 -14.46
C ARG A 267 10.14 -11.91 -13.31
N VAL A 268 9.17 -11.59 -12.47
CA VAL A 268 8.68 -12.44 -11.39
C VAL A 268 7.19 -12.60 -11.59
N LYS A 269 6.72 -13.85 -11.77
CA LYS A 269 5.34 -14.11 -12.18
C LYS A 269 4.70 -15.27 -11.44
N GLY A 270 3.49 -15.05 -10.91
CA GLY A 270 2.64 -16.10 -10.38
C GLY A 270 3.10 -16.72 -9.06
N LEU A 271 3.96 -16.04 -8.29
CA LEU A 271 4.54 -16.55 -7.04
C LEU A 271 3.82 -15.95 -5.82
N ILE A 272 3.70 -16.76 -4.76
CA ILE A 272 3.24 -16.30 -3.45
C ILE A 272 4.47 -16.08 -2.57
N MET A 273 4.60 -14.89 -1.98
CA MET A 273 5.68 -14.52 -1.08
C MET A 273 5.09 -14.13 0.28
N ALA A 274 5.53 -14.81 1.34
CA ALA A 274 4.92 -14.65 2.64
C ALA A 274 5.92 -14.55 3.79
N HIS A 275 5.50 -13.85 4.84
CA HIS A 275 6.14 -13.81 6.16
C HIS A 275 7.51 -13.10 6.17
N ALA A 276 7.76 -12.16 5.28
CA ALA A 276 9.03 -11.44 5.24
C ALA A 276 9.17 -10.47 6.43
N ALA A 277 10.34 -10.50 7.09
CA ALA A 277 10.55 -9.83 8.38
C ALA A 277 11.53 -8.64 8.30
N MET A 278 11.43 -7.81 7.25
CA MET A 278 12.20 -6.58 7.15
C MET A 278 11.78 -5.55 8.20
N GLY A 279 12.63 -4.56 8.44
CA GLY A 279 12.33 -3.42 9.31
C GLY A 279 11.77 -2.22 8.55
N ALA A 280 11.37 -1.21 9.31
CA ALA A 280 10.90 0.07 8.79
C ALA A 280 11.69 1.22 9.42
N PRO A 281 11.67 2.39 8.79
CA PRO A 281 11.29 2.66 7.41
C PRO A 281 12.47 2.62 6.43
N VAL A 282 13.69 2.64 6.95
CA VAL A 282 14.93 2.75 6.15
C VAL A 282 15.94 1.72 6.65
N PRO A 283 16.57 0.95 5.76
CA PRO A 283 16.36 0.94 4.31
C PRO A 283 14.96 0.42 3.94
N GLN A 284 14.35 0.98 2.89
CA GLN A 284 13.11 0.44 2.34
C GLN A 284 13.41 -0.86 1.60
N ARG A 285 13.08 -1.98 2.21
CA ARG A 285 13.23 -3.31 1.64
C ARG A 285 11.89 -4.02 1.69
N GLY A 286 11.46 -4.55 0.55
CA GLY A 286 10.22 -5.28 0.41
C GLY A 286 10.39 -6.79 0.61
N ALA A 287 9.29 -7.52 0.76
CA ALA A 287 9.29 -8.97 0.60
C ALA A 287 9.91 -9.35 -0.76
N ILE A 288 9.64 -8.53 -1.77
CA ILE A 288 10.38 -8.49 -3.03
C ILE A 288 11.01 -7.10 -3.22
N SER A 289 12.31 -7.05 -3.57
CA SER A 289 13.04 -5.82 -3.83
C SER A 289 13.75 -5.85 -5.18
N CYS A 290 13.60 -4.79 -5.96
CA CYS A 290 14.37 -4.60 -7.20
C CYS A 290 15.82 -4.19 -6.94
N CYS A 291 16.19 -3.84 -5.70
CA CYS A 291 17.54 -3.44 -5.29
C CYS A 291 18.18 -2.42 -6.24
N ARG A 292 17.51 -1.31 -6.52
CA ARG A 292 17.94 -0.25 -7.45
C ARG A 292 18.04 -0.70 -8.92
N GLY A 293 17.40 -1.80 -9.27
CA GLY A 293 17.34 -2.29 -10.66
C GLY A 293 16.39 -1.46 -11.52
N HIS A 294 16.37 -1.79 -12.81
CA HIS A 294 15.43 -1.21 -13.76
C HIS A 294 14.84 -2.26 -14.68
N HIS A 295 13.70 -1.96 -15.31
CA HIS A 295 13.03 -2.88 -16.25
C HIS A 295 12.68 -4.23 -15.61
N TRP A 296 12.11 -4.17 -14.43
CA TRP A 296 11.52 -5.33 -13.78
C TRP A 296 10.04 -5.45 -14.12
N ILE A 297 9.55 -6.70 -14.20
CA ILE A 297 8.12 -7.00 -14.27
C ILE A 297 7.76 -7.88 -13.07
N ILE A 298 6.87 -7.39 -12.21
CA ILE A 298 6.32 -8.13 -11.07
C ILE A 298 4.83 -8.27 -11.32
N GLU A 299 4.39 -9.47 -11.67
CA GLU A 299 3.01 -9.68 -12.11
C GLU A 299 2.38 -10.98 -11.62
N ASP A 300 1.08 -10.94 -11.44
CA ASP A 300 0.26 -12.10 -11.03
C ASP A 300 0.73 -12.74 -9.71
N CYS A 301 1.45 -11.99 -8.85
CA CYS A 301 2.00 -12.45 -7.59
C CYS A 301 1.07 -12.13 -6.41
N VAL A 302 1.23 -12.90 -5.33
CA VAL A 302 0.63 -12.59 -4.03
C VAL A 302 1.76 -12.29 -3.04
N ILE A 303 1.71 -11.13 -2.42
CA ILE A 303 2.58 -10.75 -1.31
C ILE A 303 1.70 -10.72 -0.06
N ASP A 304 2.04 -11.56 0.93
CA ASP A 304 1.20 -11.78 2.09
C ASP A 304 2.01 -11.68 3.38
N TRP A 305 1.50 -10.93 4.35
CA TRP A 305 2.11 -10.74 5.66
C TRP A 305 3.59 -10.37 5.61
N SER A 306 3.90 -9.17 5.20
CA SER A 306 5.22 -8.57 5.40
C SER A 306 5.25 -7.69 6.65
N ASN A 307 6.37 -7.73 7.39
CA ASN A 307 6.52 -6.93 8.60
C ASN A 307 6.50 -5.42 8.31
N ALA A 308 7.05 -4.99 7.18
CA ALA A 308 7.03 -3.58 6.80
C ALA A 308 6.56 -3.36 5.36
N VAL A 309 7.37 -3.66 4.35
CA VAL A 309 7.12 -3.32 2.96
C VAL A 309 6.79 -4.56 2.13
N GLY A 310 5.77 -4.49 1.27
CA GLY A 310 5.46 -5.57 0.34
C GLY A 310 6.44 -5.60 -0.82
N ILE A 311 6.47 -4.55 -1.65
CA ILE A 311 7.35 -4.42 -2.82
C ILE A 311 8.18 -3.15 -2.70
N ASP A 312 9.50 -3.25 -2.85
CA ASP A 312 10.39 -2.10 -3.06
C ASP A 312 10.88 -2.08 -4.51
N CYS A 313 10.65 -0.97 -5.20
CA CYS A 313 11.02 -0.78 -6.60
C CYS A 313 11.99 0.38 -6.84
N GLY A 314 12.59 0.92 -5.79
CA GLY A 314 13.38 2.15 -5.87
C GLY A 314 14.78 2.07 -5.27
N ASN A 315 15.23 3.22 -4.83
CA ASN A 315 16.51 3.41 -4.17
C ASN A 315 16.34 3.26 -2.65
N GLU A 316 16.35 2.12 -2.10
CA GLU A 316 16.10 1.72 -0.71
C GLU A 316 16.27 2.80 0.39
N CYS A 317 16.94 3.91 0.10
CA CYS A 317 17.23 4.96 1.07
C CYS A 317 17.44 6.34 0.42
N TRP A 318 16.83 7.38 0.98
CA TRP A 318 17.03 8.78 0.51
C TRP A 318 18.47 9.32 0.71
N HIS A 319 19.26 8.69 1.55
CA HIS A 319 20.66 9.06 1.76
C HIS A 319 21.60 8.58 0.65
N HIS A 320 21.12 7.66 -0.18
CA HIS A 320 21.90 7.22 -1.32
C HIS A 320 21.77 8.23 -2.45
N THR A 321 22.85 8.94 -2.71
CA THR A 321 22.94 9.79 -3.91
C THR A 321 22.81 8.90 -5.14
N PRO A 322 21.91 9.22 -6.08
CA PRO A 322 21.87 8.54 -7.36
C PRO A 322 23.26 8.58 -8.00
N VAL A 323 23.76 7.44 -8.45
CA VAL A 323 25.02 7.40 -9.19
C VAL A 323 24.74 7.89 -10.60
N GLU A 324 25.51 8.87 -11.07
CA GLU A 324 25.35 9.44 -12.40
C GLU A 324 25.36 8.36 -13.48
N GLY A 325 24.37 8.39 -14.36
CA GLY A 325 24.20 7.41 -15.44
C GLY A 325 23.52 6.10 -15.03
N GLN A 326 23.15 5.90 -13.76
CA GLN A 326 22.36 4.74 -13.34
C GLN A 326 20.87 5.03 -13.44
N ILE A 327 20.14 4.09 -14.04
CA ILE A 327 18.68 4.11 -14.17
C ILE A 327 18.09 3.28 -13.05
N ILE A 328 17.09 3.83 -12.36
CA ILE A 328 16.24 3.13 -11.40
C ILE A 328 14.79 3.34 -11.86
N GLY A 329 14.03 2.27 -12.01
CA GLY A 329 12.65 2.36 -12.46
C GLY A 329 12.37 1.57 -13.72
N TYR A 330 11.52 2.09 -14.62
CA TYR A 330 10.96 1.30 -15.72
C TYR A 330 10.36 -0.03 -15.23
N THR A 331 9.91 -0.03 -13.98
CA THR A 331 9.36 -1.21 -13.34
C THR A 331 7.87 -1.29 -13.60
N ILE A 332 7.39 -2.50 -13.95
CA ILE A 332 5.98 -2.80 -14.13
C ILE A 332 5.52 -3.66 -12.96
N ILE A 333 4.56 -3.17 -12.20
CA ILE A 333 3.94 -3.87 -11.06
C ILE A 333 2.45 -4.01 -11.39
N ARG A 334 2.01 -5.20 -11.77
CA ARG A 334 0.64 -5.38 -12.25
C ARG A 334 -0.03 -6.68 -11.83
N ARG A 335 -1.34 -6.63 -11.63
CA ARG A 335 -2.20 -7.77 -11.32
C ARG A 335 -1.74 -8.55 -10.09
N ASN A 336 -1.07 -7.87 -9.15
CA ASN A 336 -0.65 -8.46 -7.90
C ASN A 336 -1.72 -8.29 -6.83
N ILE A 337 -1.70 -9.17 -5.85
CA ILE A 337 -2.44 -9.05 -4.60
C ILE A 337 -1.42 -8.79 -3.50
N ILE A 338 -1.42 -7.59 -2.95
CA ILE A 338 -0.51 -7.18 -1.88
C ILE A 338 -1.35 -7.02 -0.62
N LYS A 339 -1.15 -7.93 0.34
CA LYS A 339 -1.93 -7.98 1.56
C LYS A 339 -1.07 -7.80 2.79
N ASP A 340 -1.66 -7.15 3.77
CA ASP A 340 -1.15 -7.10 5.13
C ASP A 340 0.35 -6.74 5.19
N ALA A 341 0.74 -5.71 4.43
CA ALA A 341 2.03 -5.08 4.59
C ALA A 341 2.02 -4.19 5.83
N GLY A 342 2.98 -4.37 6.76
CA GLY A 342 2.95 -3.73 8.07
C GLY A 342 3.00 -2.22 8.03
N VAL A 343 3.66 -1.65 7.01
CA VAL A 343 3.86 -0.20 6.83
C VAL A 343 3.47 0.25 5.44
N CYS A 344 4.04 -0.35 4.39
CA CYS A 344 3.84 0.12 3.03
C CYS A 344 3.65 -1.05 2.06
N GLY A 345 2.63 -0.98 1.19
CA GLY A 345 2.38 -2.00 0.18
C GLY A 345 3.44 -1.96 -0.93
N ILE A 346 3.62 -0.80 -1.58
CA ILE A 346 4.64 -0.57 -2.61
C ILE A 346 5.41 0.69 -2.27
N ALA A 347 6.72 0.57 -2.12
CA ALA A 347 7.63 1.68 -1.85
C ALA A 347 8.58 1.93 -3.02
N GLY A 348 8.90 3.20 -3.28
CA GLY A 348 9.88 3.57 -4.31
C GLY A 348 10.49 4.94 -4.10
N MET A 349 11.81 5.03 -4.15
CA MET A 349 12.54 6.30 -4.10
C MET A 349 13.33 6.53 -5.37
N GLY A 350 13.17 7.71 -5.99
CA GLY A 350 13.95 8.11 -7.17
C GLY A 350 13.68 7.21 -8.37
N VAL A 351 12.42 6.89 -8.63
CA VAL A 351 12.00 5.99 -9.72
C VAL A 351 11.55 6.77 -10.94
N SER A 352 11.85 6.28 -12.13
CA SER A 352 11.38 6.84 -13.39
C SER A 352 10.57 5.81 -14.19
N ASN A 353 9.58 6.28 -14.94
CA ASN A 353 8.74 5.45 -15.83
C ASN A 353 8.17 4.19 -15.13
N LEU A 354 7.57 4.40 -13.95
CA LEU A 354 6.98 3.33 -13.15
C LEU A 354 5.51 3.12 -13.58
N LEU A 355 5.15 1.87 -13.88
CA LEU A 355 3.77 1.46 -14.12
C LEU A 355 3.26 0.61 -12.95
N ILE A 356 2.20 1.09 -12.31
CA ILE A 356 1.49 0.33 -11.27
C ILE A 356 0.03 0.21 -11.70
N GLU A 357 -0.39 -0.98 -12.12
CA GLU A 357 -1.73 -1.17 -12.66
C GLU A 357 -2.39 -2.50 -12.25
N ASP A 358 -3.70 -2.47 -12.13
CA ASP A 358 -4.55 -3.66 -11.91
C ASP A 358 -4.23 -4.44 -10.61
N ASN A 359 -3.60 -3.82 -9.60
CA ASN A 359 -3.29 -4.47 -8.34
C ASN A 359 -4.43 -4.32 -7.32
N LEU A 360 -4.51 -5.29 -6.40
CA LEU A 360 -5.23 -5.16 -5.14
C LEU A 360 -4.22 -4.92 -4.01
N ILE A 361 -4.36 -3.81 -3.31
CA ILE A 361 -3.56 -3.44 -2.15
C ILE A 361 -4.51 -3.34 -0.96
N GLU A 362 -4.38 -4.27 0.00
CA GLU A 362 -5.34 -4.43 1.09
C GLU A 362 -4.63 -4.69 2.42
N GLY A 363 -5.17 -4.18 3.52
CA GLY A 363 -4.65 -4.47 4.86
C GLY A 363 -3.33 -3.78 5.21
N THR A 364 -2.88 -2.83 4.39
CA THR A 364 -1.61 -2.13 4.58
C THR A 364 -1.65 -1.26 5.83
N GLY A 365 -0.50 -1.15 6.53
CA GLY A 365 -0.36 -0.32 7.72
C GLY A 365 -0.85 -1.00 9.00
N TRP A 366 -1.05 -2.32 8.99
CA TRP A 366 -1.58 -3.07 10.14
C TRP A 366 -0.76 -2.91 11.42
N GLN A 367 0.51 -2.62 11.31
CA GLN A 367 1.36 -2.36 12.48
C GLN A 367 1.05 -1.03 13.18
N ARG A 368 0.44 -0.06 12.45
CA ARG A 368 0.13 1.28 12.98
C ARG A 368 1.32 1.93 13.72
N MET A 369 2.54 1.68 13.23
CA MET A 369 3.77 2.07 13.93
C MET A 369 3.97 3.58 13.95
N GLU A 370 4.10 4.17 12.79
CA GLU A 370 4.21 5.61 12.60
C GLU A 370 3.06 6.06 11.70
N LEU A 371 2.13 6.69 12.33
CA LEU A 371 0.97 7.20 11.62
C LEU A 371 1.42 8.31 10.66
N SER A 372 1.37 8.04 9.35
CA SER A 372 1.74 8.96 8.26
C SER A 372 3.24 9.11 8.01
N TRP A 373 4.10 8.27 8.54
CA TRP A 373 5.51 8.34 8.22
C TRP A 373 5.95 7.07 7.50
N GLU A 374 6.38 7.22 6.25
CA GLU A 374 6.67 6.12 5.31
C GLU A 374 5.54 5.10 5.13
N ALA A 375 4.36 5.33 5.73
CA ALA A 375 3.24 4.41 5.71
C ALA A 375 2.26 4.73 4.57
N GLY A 376 1.93 3.73 3.76
CA GLY A 376 0.98 3.88 2.66
C GLY A 376 0.68 2.60 1.90
N GLY A 377 -0.45 2.54 1.22
CA GLY A 377 -0.69 1.50 0.22
C GLY A 377 0.39 1.56 -0.88
N ILE A 378 0.65 2.78 -1.38
CA ILE A 378 1.81 3.11 -2.22
C ILE A 378 2.46 4.36 -1.65
N LYS A 379 3.80 4.37 -1.54
CA LYS A 379 4.55 5.57 -1.24
C LYS A 379 5.74 5.76 -2.17
N LEU A 380 5.78 6.91 -2.86
CA LEU A 380 6.81 7.24 -3.82
C LEU A 380 7.47 8.58 -3.49
N HIS A 381 8.79 8.63 -3.54
CA HIS A 381 9.60 9.85 -3.47
C HIS A 381 10.28 10.11 -4.80
N ASN A 382 10.24 11.35 -5.28
CA ASN A 382 10.91 11.75 -6.52
C ASN A 382 10.59 10.82 -7.71
N ALA A 383 9.33 10.39 -7.82
CA ALA A 383 8.89 9.60 -8.97
C ALA A 383 8.67 10.50 -10.18
N GLN A 384 9.08 10.02 -11.35
CA GLN A 384 8.97 10.76 -12.61
C GLN A 384 8.30 9.91 -13.68
N ASN A 385 7.45 10.53 -14.50
CA ASN A 385 6.76 9.87 -15.61
C ASN A 385 6.06 8.59 -15.16
N THR A 386 5.35 8.65 -14.05
CA THR A 386 4.75 7.47 -13.39
C THR A 386 3.26 7.38 -13.70
N LEU A 387 2.78 6.18 -14.03
CA LEU A 387 1.38 5.88 -14.27
C LEU A 387 0.86 4.89 -13.24
N ILE A 388 -0.12 5.35 -12.44
CA ILE A 388 -0.81 4.53 -11.40
C ILE A 388 -2.27 4.43 -11.80
N ARG A 389 -2.72 3.26 -12.24
CA ARG A 389 -4.07 3.11 -12.77
C ARG A 389 -4.73 1.77 -12.47
N ARG A 390 -6.05 1.81 -12.34
CA ARG A 390 -6.91 0.62 -12.17
C ARG A 390 -6.51 -0.26 -10.97
N ASN A 391 -5.93 0.36 -9.93
CA ASN A 391 -5.65 -0.34 -8.69
C ASN A 391 -6.83 -0.21 -7.72
N ILE A 392 -6.95 -1.18 -6.83
CA ILE A 392 -7.86 -1.13 -5.70
C ILE A 392 -7.02 -0.99 -4.42
N PHE A 393 -7.30 0.06 -3.67
CA PHE A 393 -6.78 0.28 -2.32
C PHE A 393 -7.93 0.08 -1.35
N ARG A 394 -7.80 -0.91 -0.48
CA ARG A 394 -8.87 -1.27 0.43
C ARG A 394 -8.34 -1.57 1.83
N LYS A 395 -9.05 -1.08 2.87
CA LYS A 395 -8.70 -1.34 4.27
C LYS A 395 -7.24 -0.97 4.59
N CYS A 396 -6.85 0.26 4.24
CA CYS A 396 -5.58 0.83 4.69
C CYS A 396 -5.73 1.29 6.15
N TYR A 397 -4.86 0.80 7.04
CA TYR A 397 -4.96 1.01 8.49
C TYR A 397 -3.94 2.04 8.98
N GLY A 398 -4.42 3.18 9.48
CA GLY A 398 -3.53 4.19 10.05
C GLY A 398 -2.52 4.79 9.07
N CYS A 399 -2.68 4.59 7.77
CA CYS A 399 -1.80 5.08 6.72
C CYS A 399 -2.60 5.65 5.55
N ASP A 400 -1.92 6.36 4.66
CA ASP A 400 -2.50 6.86 3.43
C ASP A 400 -2.64 5.71 2.41
N ALA A 401 -3.65 5.75 1.54
CA ALA A 401 -3.73 4.72 0.51
C ALA A 401 -2.67 4.96 -0.59
N LEU A 402 -2.44 6.22 -0.95
CA LEU A 402 -1.40 6.62 -1.89
C LEU A 402 -0.73 7.91 -1.44
N TRP A 403 0.58 7.90 -1.33
CA TRP A 403 1.39 9.07 -1.00
C TRP A 403 2.46 9.34 -2.05
N LEU A 404 2.36 10.47 -2.73
CA LEU A 404 3.44 11.05 -3.51
C LEU A 404 4.17 12.07 -2.64
N ASP A 405 5.30 11.67 -2.07
CA ASP A 405 6.16 12.51 -1.24
C ASP A 405 7.14 13.29 -2.14
N VAL A 406 7.62 14.36 -1.74
CA VAL A 406 8.53 15.33 -2.31
C VAL A 406 9.06 15.06 -3.72
N GLY A 407 8.84 16.02 -4.63
CA GLY A 407 9.53 16.09 -5.92
C GLY A 407 9.05 15.11 -6.98
N ASN A 408 7.78 14.71 -6.92
CA ASN A 408 7.19 13.88 -7.96
C ASN A 408 6.81 14.72 -9.18
N ASP A 409 7.17 14.28 -10.37
CA ASP A 409 6.99 15.00 -11.62
C ASP A 409 6.26 14.18 -12.65
N ASN A 410 5.30 14.80 -13.36
CA ASN A 410 4.62 14.22 -14.50
C ASN A 410 3.97 12.85 -14.19
N CYS A 411 3.39 12.72 -12.98
CA CYS A 411 2.72 11.53 -12.53
C CYS A 411 1.22 11.60 -12.77
N ARG A 412 0.61 10.49 -13.21
CA ARG A 412 -0.84 10.36 -13.38
C ARG A 412 -1.40 9.24 -12.50
N ILE A 413 -2.46 9.58 -11.75
CA ILE A 413 -3.23 8.67 -10.91
C ILE A 413 -4.64 8.63 -11.49
N THR A 414 -5.01 7.54 -12.18
CA THR A 414 -6.27 7.50 -12.93
C THR A 414 -7.02 6.18 -12.80
N SER A 415 -8.35 6.24 -12.79
CA SER A 415 -9.23 5.07 -12.76
C SER A 415 -8.95 4.10 -11.62
N ASN A 416 -8.49 4.56 -10.45
CA ASN A 416 -8.29 3.73 -9.28
C ASN A 416 -9.52 3.78 -8.36
N LEU A 417 -9.69 2.75 -7.56
CA LEU A 417 -10.65 2.67 -6.46
C LEU A 417 -9.92 2.75 -5.12
N PHE A 418 -10.16 3.82 -4.38
CA PHE A 418 -9.71 4.01 -3.00
C PHE A 418 -10.91 3.85 -2.09
N ILE A 419 -10.90 2.86 -1.20
CA ILE A 419 -12.06 2.55 -0.37
C ILE A 419 -11.66 2.05 1.01
N ASP A 420 -12.44 2.44 2.02
CA ASP A 420 -12.29 2.03 3.43
C ASP A 420 -10.89 2.33 4.01
N GLY A 421 -10.53 3.61 4.05
CA GLY A 421 -9.41 4.08 4.86
C GLY A 421 -9.81 4.07 6.34
N ILE A 422 -9.14 3.26 7.17
CA ILE A 422 -9.50 3.03 8.57
C ILE A 422 -8.46 3.68 9.48
N ASP A 423 -8.91 4.56 10.38
CA ASP A 423 -8.01 5.34 11.25
C ASP A 423 -6.94 6.07 10.42
N SER A 424 -7.35 6.54 9.23
CA SER A 424 -6.48 7.09 8.19
C SER A 424 -6.49 8.62 8.21
N ARG A 425 -5.39 9.25 7.77
CA ARG A 425 -5.40 10.69 7.58
C ARG A 425 -6.11 11.05 6.27
N GLU A 426 -5.75 10.41 5.18
CA GLU A 426 -6.34 10.59 3.85
C GLU A 426 -6.22 9.34 2.98
N HIS A 427 -6.93 9.34 1.85
CA HIS A 427 -6.69 8.36 0.81
C HIS A 427 -5.51 8.75 -0.09
N ILE A 428 -5.48 9.99 -0.58
CA ILE A 428 -4.40 10.46 -1.45
C ILE A 428 -3.69 11.63 -0.79
N PHE A 429 -2.39 11.49 -0.58
CA PHE A 429 -1.52 12.54 -0.08
C PHE A 429 -0.49 12.96 -1.14
N ILE A 430 -0.42 14.25 -1.43
CA ILE A 430 0.59 14.84 -2.31
C ILE A 430 1.39 15.88 -1.53
N GLU A 431 2.68 15.61 -1.31
CA GLU A 431 3.54 16.45 -0.49
C GLU A 431 4.61 17.16 -1.32
N CYS A 432 4.69 18.48 -1.19
CA CYS A 432 5.78 19.33 -1.69
C CYS A 432 6.18 19.07 -3.15
N THR A 433 5.20 18.79 -4.00
CA THR A 433 5.37 18.58 -5.44
C THR A 433 5.01 19.86 -6.17
N ARG A 434 5.98 20.51 -6.85
CA ARG A 434 5.81 21.87 -7.34
C ARG A 434 6.36 22.15 -8.75
N ASP A 435 7.21 21.28 -9.27
CA ASP A 435 8.01 21.61 -10.46
C ASP A 435 7.17 21.45 -11.75
N THR A 436 6.42 20.33 -11.88
CA THR A 436 5.55 20.07 -13.02
C THR A 436 4.11 19.78 -12.58
N GLU A 437 3.20 19.70 -13.54
CA GLU A 437 1.83 19.29 -13.28
C GLU A 437 1.78 17.78 -13.06
N ASN A 438 1.10 17.35 -11.98
CA ASN A 438 0.65 15.99 -11.78
C ASN A 438 -0.86 15.94 -11.94
N LEU A 439 -1.42 14.77 -12.23
CA LEU A 439 -2.83 14.59 -12.59
C LEU A 439 -3.47 13.48 -11.77
N ILE A 440 -4.58 13.80 -11.11
CA ILE A 440 -5.45 12.84 -10.41
C ILE A 440 -6.82 12.89 -11.10
N ASP A 441 -7.17 11.86 -11.86
CA ASP A 441 -8.40 11.90 -12.64
C ASP A 441 -9.18 10.59 -12.66
N ASN A 442 -10.48 10.72 -12.80
CA ASN A 442 -11.38 9.58 -12.93
C ASN A 442 -11.27 8.52 -11.82
N ASN A 443 -10.90 8.89 -10.60
CA ASN A 443 -10.84 7.95 -9.49
C ASN A 443 -12.16 7.96 -8.71
N ILE A 444 -12.42 6.85 -8.02
CA ILE A 444 -13.43 6.75 -6.97
C ILE A 444 -12.69 6.72 -5.63
N ILE A 445 -12.94 7.73 -4.79
CA ILE A 445 -12.30 7.95 -3.49
C ILE A 445 -13.41 7.97 -2.44
N TRP A 446 -13.50 6.91 -1.63
CA TRP A 446 -14.68 6.66 -0.84
C TRP A 446 -14.38 6.13 0.54
N ASN A 447 -15.10 6.63 1.52
CA ASN A 447 -15.08 6.18 2.89
C ASN A 447 -13.69 6.29 3.55
N VAL A 448 -13.35 7.49 4.02
CA VAL A 448 -12.14 7.75 4.80
C VAL A 448 -12.54 7.97 6.26
N GLU A 449 -12.28 6.99 7.09
CA GLU A 449 -12.44 7.12 8.54
C GLU A 449 -11.23 7.85 9.12
N GLY A 450 -11.45 9.05 9.62
CA GLY A 450 -10.41 9.89 10.18
C GLY A 450 -9.91 9.41 11.53
N ARG A 451 -8.71 9.85 11.86
CA ARG A 451 -8.07 9.59 13.16
C ARG A 451 -8.61 10.46 14.26
N TYR A 452 -8.66 9.89 15.44
CA TYR A 452 -8.90 10.64 16.64
C TYR A 452 -7.62 11.29 17.16
N ASP A 453 -7.74 12.51 17.67
CA ASP A 453 -6.61 13.21 18.27
C ASP A 453 -6.21 12.60 19.61
N LYS A 454 -5.22 11.75 19.59
CA LYS A 454 -4.67 11.15 20.79
C LYS A 454 -4.05 12.18 21.75
N ASN A 455 -3.65 13.34 21.23
CA ASN A 455 -3.08 14.42 22.02
C ASN A 455 -4.15 15.26 22.72
N ALA A 456 -5.41 15.13 22.35
CA ALA A 456 -6.53 15.79 23.05
C ALA A 456 -6.85 15.16 24.41
N LEU A 457 -6.14 14.11 24.81
CA LEU A 457 -6.35 13.36 26.06
C LEU A 457 -5.13 13.46 26.98
N PRO A 458 -4.82 14.65 27.52
CA PRO A 458 -3.60 14.86 28.31
C PRO A 458 -3.53 14.03 29.58
N GLU A 459 -4.69 13.73 30.21
CA GLU A 459 -4.76 12.91 31.41
C GLU A 459 -4.40 11.43 31.23
N GLU A 460 -4.37 10.96 30.00
CA GLU A 460 -4.04 9.59 29.67
C GLU A 460 -2.66 9.46 28.96
N ARG A 461 -1.88 10.52 28.91
CA ARG A 461 -0.52 10.49 28.39
C ARG A 461 0.35 9.54 29.22
N GLY A 462 1.06 8.65 28.53
CA GLY A 462 2.00 7.72 29.17
C GLY A 462 1.41 6.37 29.56
N SER A 463 0.09 6.18 29.53
CA SER A 463 -0.54 4.89 29.80
C SER A 463 -0.88 4.19 28.48
N ALA A 464 0.10 3.55 27.82
CA ALA A 464 -0.14 2.78 26.61
C ALA A 464 -1.00 3.51 25.55
N GLY A 465 -0.70 4.79 25.30
CA GLY A 465 -1.53 5.68 24.45
C GLY A 465 -1.77 5.15 23.04
N TRP A 466 -0.86 4.38 22.51
CA TRP A 466 -0.96 3.77 21.20
C TRP A 466 -1.89 2.55 21.14
N TYR A 467 -2.32 2.00 22.28
CA TYR A 467 -3.42 1.03 22.35
C TYR A 467 -4.81 1.68 22.29
N LYS A 468 -4.88 2.99 22.24
CA LYS A 468 -6.15 3.69 22.08
C LYS A 468 -6.63 3.49 20.64
N THR A 469 -7.24 2.33 20.43
CA THR A 469 -7.91 2.01 19.19
C THR A 469 -9.12 2.91 18.98
N THR A 470 -9.62 3.00 17.77
CA THR A 470 -10.90 3.65 17.47
C THR A 470 -12.00 3.17 18.41
N GLU A 471 -12.06 1.86 18.67
CA GLU A 471 -13.02 1.26 19.61
C GLU A 471 -12.88 1.81 21.03
N TYR A 472 -11.65 1.95 21.54
CA TYR A 472 -11.41 2.54 22.86
C TYR A 472 -11.88 4.00 22.92
N ILE A 473 -11.61 4.78 21.89
CA ILE A 473 -11.97 6.19 21.80
C ILE A 473 -13.48 6.34 21.77
N ILE A 474 -14.18 5.56 20.98
CA ILE A 474 -15.65 5.52 20.94
C ILE A 474 -16.22 5.16 22.31
N LYS A 475 -15.73 4.10 22.93
CA LYS A 475 -16.17 3.66 24.25
C LYS A 475 -16.01 4.74 25.34
N LYS A 476 -15.05 5.66 25.16
CA LYS A 476 -14.81 6.78 26.06
C LYS A 476 -15.55 8.07 25.69
N GLY A 477 -16.28 8.07 24.56
CA GLY A 477 -17.06 9.23 24.13
C GLY A 477 -16.23 10.35 23.52
N TYR A 478 -15.10 10.01 22.90
CA TYR A 478 -14.19 10.97 22.28
C TYR A 478 -14.40 11.15 20.78
N GLU A 479 -15.51 10.71 20.25
CA GLU A 479 -15.83 10.73 18.81
C GLU A 479 -15.82 12.13 18.20
N GLN A 480 -15.98 13.15 19.01
CA GLN A 480 -15.99 14.55 18.56
C GLN A 480 -14.60 15.11 18.22
N ASN A 481 -13.53 14.38 18.53
CA ASN A 481 -12.15 14.83 18.34
C ASN A 481 -11.52 14.27 17.07
N ILE A 482 -12.28 14.10 16.00
CA ILE A 482 -11.76 13.65 14.70
C ILE A 482 -10.96 14.77 14.06
N LYS A 483 -9.66 14.57 13.85
CA LYS A 483 -8.76 15.56 13.23
C LYS A 483 -8.63 15.44 11.73
N ASN A 484 -8.76 14.25 11.19
CA ASN A 484 -8.38 13.89 9.83
C ASN A 484 -9.54 13.14 9.13
N GLY A 485 -9.29 12.57 7.97
CA GLY A 485 -10.29 11.90 7.17
C GLY A 485 -10.57 12.68 5.90
N TYR A 486 -9.52 12.91 5.12
CA TYR A 486 -9.59 13.63 3.85
C TYR A 486 -9.60 12.66 2.67
N GLY A 487 -10.33 12.99 1.61
CA GLY A 487 -10.24 12.27 0.36
C GLY A 487 -8.88 12.51 -0.31
N ILE A 488 -8.56 13.79 -0.55
CA ILE A 488 -7.28 14.23 -1.11
C ILE A 488 -6.71 15.31 -0.20
N TYR A 489 -5.45 15.14 0.17
CA TYR A 489 -4.73 16.05 1.06
C TYR A 489 -3.44 16.56 0.42
N LEU A 490 -3.21 17.87 0.46
CA LEU A 490 -2.02 18.50 -0.08
C LEU A 490 -1.22 19.24 0.99
N GLU A 491 0.07 19.05 0.99
CA GLU A 491 1.01 19.86 1.74
C GLU A 491 2.01 20.56 0.81
N GLY A 492 1.97 21.87 0.73
CA GLY A 492 2.91 22.66 -0.05
C GLY A 492 3.03 22.26 -1.53
N THR A 493 1.95 21.76 -2.10
CA THR A 493 1.90 21.25 -3.48
C THR A 493 1.27 22.26 -4.42
N ASP A 494 1.97 22.62 -5.50
CA ASP A 494 1.50 23.52 -6.53
C ASP A 494 1.22 22.76 -7.84
N ARG A 495 0.37 23.32 -8.70
CA ARG A 495 0.09 22.83 -10.09
C ARG A 495 -0.50 21.44 -10.19
N LEU A 496 -1.14 20.95 -9.14
CA LEU A 496 -1.85 19.67 -9.22
C LEU A 496 -3.18 19.87 -9.97
N ARG A 497 -3.49 18.95 -10.88
CA ARG A 497 -4.77 18.88 -11.59
C ARG A 497 -5.61 17.72 -11.07
N ILE A 498 -6.83 17.99 -10.62
CA ILE A 498 -7.77 17.03 -10.01
C ILE A 498 -9.08 17.10 -10.80
N VAL A 499 -9.39 16.06 -11.56
CA VAL A 499 -10.44 16.14 -12.59
C VAL A 499 -11.33 14.90 -12.59
N ASN A 500 -12.64 15.09 -12.67
CA ASN A 500 -13.61 14.01 -12.85
C ASN A 500 -13.57 12.90 -11.78
N ASN A 501 -13.16 13.18 -10.55
CA ASN A 501 -13.19 12.19 -9.48
C ASN A 501 -14.55 12.17 -8.76
N LEU A 502 -14.91 11.03 -8.20
CA LEU A 502 -15.95 10.92 -7.17
C LEU A 502 -15.26 10.83 -5.81
N ILE A 503 -15.52 11.80 -4.93
CA ILE A 503 -14.92 11.90 -3.61
C ILE A 503 -16.05 11.95 -2.59
N GLY A 504 -16.18 10.92 -1.76
CA GLY A 504 -17.32 10.83 -0.87
C GLY A 504 -17.10 10.12 0.44
N ASN A 505 -18.01 10.36 1.38
CA ASN A 505 -18.00 9.80 2.74
C ASN A 505 -16.64 10.01 3.45
N CYS A 506 -16.08 11.21 3.31
CA CYS A 506 -14.88 11.62 4.02
C CYS A 506 -15.27 12.18 5.40
N HIS A 507 -14.70 11.70 6.48
CA HIS A 507 -15.06 12.19 7.83
C HIS A 507 -14.85 13.69 7.99
N LYS A 508 -13.84 14.26 7.33
CA LYS A 508 -13.55 15.69 7.45
C LYS A 508 -13.84 16.45 6.16
N ALA A 509 -13.05 16.24 5.12
CA ALA A 509 -13.26 16.93 3.87
C ALA A 509 -12.89 16.10 2.65
N GLY A 510 -13.54 16.42 1.51
CA GLY A 510 -13.18 15.79 0.24
C GLY A 510 -11.78 16.20 -0.23
N TYR A 511 -11.48 17.48 -0.16
CA TYR A 511 -10.19 18.06 -0.51
C TYR A 511 -9.70 19.03 0.56
N PHE A 512 -8.42 18.92 0.89
CA PHE A 512 -7.77 19.84 1.81
C PHE A 512 -6.35 20.18 1.31
N ALA A 513 -6.02 21.46 1.29
CA ALA A 513 -4.68 21.92 0.97
C ALA A 513 -4.16 22.89 2.04
N LYS A 514 -2.87 22.79 2.36
CA LYS A 514 -2.23 23.72 3.28
C LYS A 514 -0.89 24.26 2.75
N VAL A 515 -0.53 25.43 3.18
CA VAL A 515 0.81 26.03 3.03
C VAL A 515 1.76 25.36 4.01
N VAL A 516 2.94 25.03 3.56
CA VAL A 516 4.01 24.54 4.42
C VAL A 516 5.21 25.47 4.31
N ALA A 517 5.72 25.91 5.44
CA ALA A 517 6.91 26.73 5.47
C ALA A 517 8.10 26.03 4.82
N PHE A 518 8.90 26.77 4.03
CA PHE A 518 10.10 26.22 3.43
C PHE A 518 11.05 25.73 4.52
N ARG A 519 11.44 24.46 4.42
CA ARG A 519 12.40 23.82 5.32
C ARG A 519 13.80 23.84 4.70
N ILE A 520 14.81 23.55 5.51
CA ILE A 520 16.22 23.51 5.08
C ILE A 520 16.45 22.47 3.98
N ALA A 521 15.68 21.36 3.99
CA ALA A 521 15.76 20.35 2.96
C ALA A 521 15.29 20.91 1.61
N PRO A 522 16.07 20.74 0.54
CA PRO A 522 15.66 21.14 -0.81
C PRO A 522 14.31 20.54 -1.18
N LYS A 523 13.50 21.33 -1.89
CA LYS A 523 12.15 20.95 -2.38
C LYS A 523 11.06 20.79 -1.30
N ARG A 524 11.35 20.86 -0.01
CA ARG A 524 10.30 20.83 1.02
C ARG A 524 9.71 22.21 1.28
N GLY A 525 8.39 22.26 1.46
CA GLY A 525 7.61 23.48 1.62
C GLY A 525 6.94 23.92 0.31
N GLY A 526 5.95 24.79 0.42
CA GLY A 526 5.21 25.33 -0.72
C GLY A 526 3.94 26.05 -0.31
N THR A 527 3.30 26.70 -1.26
CA THR A 527 2.19 27.61 -1.06
C THR A 527 0.82 27.07 -1.41
N SER A 528 0.75 25.86 -2.01
CA SER A 528 -0.46 25.20 -2.49
C SER A 528 -1.27 26.09 -3.44
N ARG A 529 -0.61 26.58 -4.50
CA ARG A 529 -1.15 27.46 -5.52
C ARG A 529 -1.21 26.81 -6.88
N GLU A 530 -1.98 27.40 -7.77
CA GLU A 530 -2.12 27.00 -9.18
C GLU A 530 -2.68 25.57 -9.32
N ASN A 531 -3.32 25.05 -8.25
CA ASN A 531 -4.02 23.77 -8.31
C ASN A 531 -5.33 23.94 -9.06
N LYS A 532 -5.73 22.88 -9.77
CA LYS A 532 -6.92 22.87 -10.65
C LYS A 532 -7.87 21.78 -10.22
N LEU A 533 -9.08 22.16 -9.84
CA LEU A 533 -10.14 21.25 -9.41
C LEU A 533 -11.33 21.36 -10.36
N PHE A 534 -11.46 20.42 -11.30
CA PHE A 534 -12.48 20.49 -12.33
C PHE A 534 -13.38 19.26 -12.35
N ASN A 535 -14.69 19.49 -12.47
CA ASN A 535 -15.65 18.44 -12.80
C ASN A 535 -15.72 17.27 -11.81
N ASN A 536 -15.29 17.45 -10.56
CA ASN A 536 -15.37 16.42 -9.55
C ASN A 536 -16.77 16.36 -8.93
N ILE A 537 -17.16 15.22 -8.39
CA ILE A 537 -18.34 15.07 -7.54
C ILE A 537 -17.85 14.92 -6.10
N PHE A 538 -18.31 15.81 -5.23
CA PHE A 538 -18.13 15.72 -3.78
C PHE A 538 -19.44 15.25 -3.15
N TYR A 539 -19.40 14.18 -2.38
CA TYR A 539 -20.57 13.56 -1.78
C TYR A 539 -20.41 13.37 -0.27
N ASN A 540 -21.33 13.93 0.53
CA ASN A 540 -21.43 13.65 1.97
C ASN A 540 -20.09 13.71 2.71
N CYS A 541 -19.31 14.77 2.53
CA CYS A 541 -18.07 15.00 3.29
C CYS A 541 -18.44 15.76 4.58
N GLY A 542 -17.89 15.28 5.74
CA GLY A 542 -18.39 15.64 7.06
C GLY A 542 -18.34 17.12 7.41
N GLU A 543 -17.24 17.83 7.07
CA GLU A 543 -17.13 19.27 7.37
C GLU A 543 -17.13 20.13 6.11
N ALA A 544 -16.49 19.66 5.03
CA ALA A 544 -16.36 20.45 3.81
C ALA A 544 -16.15 19.58 2.57
N ALA A 545 -16.53 20.09 1.41
CA ALA A 545 -16.10 19.57 0.12
C ALA A 545 -14.67 19.97 -0.16
N ILE A 546 -14.37 21.27 -0.04
CA ILE A 546 -13.09 21.89 -0.38
C ILE A 546 -12.63 22.81 0.74
N ILE A 547 -11.38 22.66 1.17
CA ILE A 547 -10.69 23.56 2.10
C ILE A 547 -9.40 24.04 1.43
N LEU A 548 -9.28 25.34 1.18
CA LEU A 548 -8.13 25.99 0.57
C LEU A 548 -7.36 26.85 1.59
N PRO A 549 -6.04 26.96 1.48
CA PRO A 549 -5.27 27.92 2.25
C PRO A 549 -5.41 29.35 1.71
N ASN A 550 -5.64 29.49 0.39
CA ASN A 550 -5.69 30.77 -0.32
C ASN A 550 -6.51 30.66 -1.62
N GLU A 551 -6.75 31.78 -2.26
CA GLU A 551 -7.58 31.89 -3.47
C GLU A 551 -6.80 31.66 -4.81
N HIS A 552 -5.50 31.36 -4.76
CA HIS A 552 -4.68 31.25 -5.97
C HIS A 552 -4.76 29.88 -6.63
N ASN A 553 -5.98 29.44 -6.94
CA ASN A 553 -6.29 28.15 -7.58
C ASN A 553 -7.34 28.36 -8.68
N GLU A 554 -7.59 27.34 -9.50
CA GLU A 554 -8.62 27.32 -10.52
C GLU A 554 -9.63 26.22 -10.19
N ILE A 555 -10.90 26.60 -10.01
CA ILE A 555 -11.94 25.66 -9.58
C ILE A 555 -13.19 25.91 -10.38
N ASP A 556 -13.68 24.89 -11.13
CA ASP A 556 -14.90 25.01 -11.92
C ASP A 556 -15.56 23.67 -12.25
N GLY A 557 -16.86 23.69 -12.43
CA GLY A 557 -17.64 22.55 -12.88
C GLY A 557 -17.84 21.43 -11.86
N ASN A 558 -17.48 21.64 -10.59
CA ASN A 558 -17.66 20.63 -9.55
C ASN A 558 -19.13 20.50 -9.14
N VAL A 559 -19.52 19.31 -8.72
CA VAL A 559 -20.86 18.97 -8.25
C VAL A 559 -20.81 18.60 -6.78
N TYR A 560 -21.69 19.20 -6.00
CA TYR A 560 -21.78 19.07 -4.56
C TYR A 560 -23.08 18.38 -4.15
N MET A 561 -22.96 17.18 -3.56
CA MET A 561 -24.12 16.35 -3.19
C MET A 561 -24.14 16.12 -1.67
N ASN A 562 -25.27 16.36 -1.05
CA ASN A 562 -25.51 16.09 0.37
C ASN A 562 -24.47 16.72 1.31
N MET A 563 -24.06 17.95 1.02
CA MET A 563 -23.02 18.65 1.79
C MET A 563 -23.59 19.40 3.00
N PRO A 564 -22.83 19.53 4.09
CA PRO A 564 -23.21 20.38 5.23
C PRO A 564 -23.15 21.87 4.86
N PRO A 565 -23.79 22.77 5.61
CA PRO A 565 -23.66 24.22 5.40
C PRO A 565 -22.20 24.70 5.51
N GLY A 566 -21.79 25.65 4.67
CA GLY A 566 -20.45 26.22 4.69
C GLY A 566 -19.35 25.24 4.26
N TYR A 567 -19.66 24.40 3.29
CA TYR A 567 -18.80 23.30 2.83
C TYR A 567 -17.65 23.71 1.90
N LEU A 568 -17.56 24.99 1.55
CA LEU A 568 -16.46 25.56 0.77
C LEU A 568 -15.71 26.55 1.66
N ARG A 569 -14.41 26.32 1.87
CA ARG A 569 -13.65 27.08 2.86
C ARG A 569 -12.34 27.65 2.31
N VAL A 570 -12.05 28.90 2.69
CA VAL A 570 -10.73 29.53 2.50
C VAL A 570 -10.21 29.89 3.91
N LEU A 571 -9.01 29.40 4.25
CA LEU A 571 -8.48 29.51 5.61
C LEU A 571 -7.86 30.87 5.91
N TYR A 572 -7.22 31.49 4.93
CA TYR A 572 -6.47 32.73 5.13
C TYR A 572 -6.91 33.85 4.16
N PRO A 573 -6.93 35.12 4.62
CA PRO A 573 -6.61 35.54 6.01
C PRO A 573 -7.66 35.09 7.02
N GLU A 574 -7.25 34.90 8.27
CA GLU A 574 -8.18 34.62 9.34
C GLU A 574 -9.15 35.79 9.62
N PRO A 575 -10.40 35.52 10.02
CA PRO A 575 -11.03 34.21 10.24
C PRO A 575 -11.33 33.49 8.94
N ALA A 576 -11.30 32.14 8.95
CA ALA A 576 -11.65 31.34 7.79
C ALA A 576 -13.03 31.68 7.23
N MET A 577 -13.13 31.81 5.92
CA MET A 577 -14.42 31.93 5.22
C MET A 577 -15.04 30.54 5.08
N CYS A 578 -16.31 30.42 5.47
CA CYS A 578 -17.12 29.21 5.27
C CYS A 578 -18.31 29.57 4.40
N LEU A 579 -18.31 29.13 3.17
CA LEU A 579 -19.18 29.59 2.10
C LEU A 579 -20.04 28.43 1.56
N ASP A 580 -21.20 28.78 1.01
CA ASP A 580 -21.95 27.92 0.10
C ASP A 580 -21.57 28.23 -1.35
N LEU A 581 -22.17 27.54 -2.31
CA LEU A 581 -21.80 27.68 -3.72
C LEU A 581 -22.09 29.09 -4.28
N GLU A 582 -23.14 29.75 -3.83
CA GLU A 582 -23.50 31.09 -4.30
C GLU A 582 -22.47 32.13 -3.86
N THR A 583 -22.17 32.14 -2.56
CA THR A 583 -21.15 33.03 -1.99
C THR A 583 -19.74 32.70 -2.44
N TRP A 584 -19.45 31.43 -2.74
CA TRP A 584 -18.18 30.98 -3.34
C TRP A 584 -17.94 31.59 -4.72
N ARG A 585 -19.00 31.65 -5.54
CA ARG A 585 -18.98 32.32 -6.85
C ARG A 585 -18.79 33.81 -6.73
N GLU A 586 -19.52 34.42 -5.80
CA GLU A 586 -19.51 35.87 -5.60
C GLU A 586 -18.16 36.37 -5.08
N PHE A 587 -17.60 35.72 -4.04
CA PHE A 587 -16.39 36.18 -3.39
C PHE A 587 -15.09 35.71 -4.05
N CYS A 588 -15.05 34.46 -4.56
CA CYS A 588 -13.84 33.87 -5.08
C CYS A 588 -13.84 33.72 -6.60
N GLY A 589 -14.98 33.85 -7.25
CA GLY A 589 -15.11 33.61 -8.70
C GLY A 589 -14.93 32.14 -9.09
N PHE A 590 -15.05 31.22 -8.16
CA PHE A 590 -14.88 29.78 -8.36
C PHE A 590 -16.21 29.09 -8.67
N ASP A 591 -16.16 27.95 -9.35
CA ASP A 591 -17.30 27.12 -9.69
C ASP A 591 -18.47 27.87 -10.36
N LEU A 592 -18.15 28.76 -11.30
CA LEU A 592 -19.17 29.49 -12.07
C LEU A 592 -20.12 28.52 -12.81
N ASN A 593 -19.58 27.36 -13.19
CA ASN A 593 -20.30 26.24 -13.79
C ASN A 593 -20.46 25.04 -12.84
N GLY A 594 -20.30 25.23 -11.54
CA GLY A 594 -20.53 24.20 -10.55
C GLY A 594 -22.01 24.03 -10.20
N TYR A 595 -22.39 22.94 -9.53
CA TYR A 595 -23.78 22.64 -9.19
C TYR A 595 -23.93 22.04 -7.80
N THR A 596 -25.00 22.40 -7.11
CA THR A 596 -25.54 21.55 -6.04
C THR A 596 -26.50 20.54 -6.66
N PHE A 597 -26.44 19.29 -6.22
CA PHE A 597 -27.26 18.22 -6.78
C PHE A 597 -27.75 17.28 -5.66
N SER A 598 -28.88 16.65 -5.89
CA SER A 598 -29.49 15.71 -4.94
C SER A 598 -29.49 14.30 -5.50
N GLY A 599 -29.00 13.36 -4.74
CA GLY A 599 -28.97 11.94 -5.10
C GLY A 599 -28.42 11.11 -3.97
N GLU A 600 -28.46 9.79 -4.13
CA GLU A 600 -27.91 8.86 -3.16
C GLU A 600 -26.85 7.99 -3.84
N ILE A 601 -25.73 7.82 -3.18
CA ILE A 601 -24.63 6.96 -3.62
C ILE A 601 -24.24 6.05 -2.46
N ASN A 602 -24.25 4.74 -2.70
CA ASN A 602 -23.79 3.71 -1.77
C ASN A 602 -22.79 2.82 -2.46
N ILE A 603 -21.69 2.50 -1.80
CA ILE A 603 -20.66 1.59 -2.33
C ILE A 603 -20.53 0.38 -1.40
N ASN A 604 -20.64 -0.81 -1.99
CA ASN A 604 -20.32 -2.07 -1.34
C ASN A 604 -18.86 -2.43 -1.65
N SER A 605 -18.00 -2.37 -0.64
CA SER A 605 -16.58 -2.61 -0.78
C SER A 605 -16.21 -4.08 -0.98
N GLU A 606 -17.05 -5.01 -0.55
CA GLU A 606 -16.79 -6.44 -0.73
C GLU A 606 -17.14 -6.89 -2.16
N ASP A 607 -18.28 -6.42 -2.68
CA ASP A 607 -18.74 -6.76 -4.03
C ASP A 607 -18.17 -5.84 -5.11
N LEU A 608 -17.53 -4.74 -4.71
CA LEU A 608 -17.03 -3.67 -5.58
C LEU A 608 -18.13 -3.14 -6.52
N THR A 609 -19.27 -2.82 -5.92
CA THR A 609 -20.41 -2.25 -6.63
C THR A 609 -20.79 -0.89 -6.05
N MET A 610 -21.26 -0.01 -6.91
CA MET A 610 -21.83 1.29 -6.57
C MET A 610 -23.31 1.31 -6.96
N GLU A 611 -24.17 1.58 -5.99
CA GLU A 611 -25.56 1.93 -6.23
C GLU A 611 -25.67 3.45 -6.26
N ILE A 612 -26.22 3.99 -7.34
CA ILE A 612 -26.49 5.41 -7.50
C ILE A 612 -27.95 5.63 -7.83
N THR A 613 -28.63 6.51 -7.09
CA THR A 613 -30.02 6.91 -7.32
C THR A 613 -30.07 8.41 -7.55
N VAL A 614 -30.55 8.83 -8.71
CA VAL A 614 -30.75 10.22 -9.08
C VAL A 614 -32.15 10.44 -9.65
N LYS A 615 -32.75 11.62 -9.36
CA LYS A 615 -34.10 12.00 -9.84
C LYS A 615 -34.04 12.79 -11.13
N ASP A 616 -32.98 13.52 -11.33
CA ASP A 616 -32.73 14.37 -12.49
C ASP A 616 -31.44 13.95 -13.20
N ASP A 617 -31.22 14.40 -14.43
CA ASP A 617 -29.96 14.19 -15.13
C ASP A 617 -28.82 14.86 -14.38
N LEU A 618 -27.71 14.15 -14.24
CA LEU A 618 -26.48 14.71 -13.66
C LEU A 618 -26.05 15.93 -14.49
N PRO A 619 -25.55 17.00 -13.84
CA PRO A 619 -25.10 18.19 -14.53
C PRO A 619 -24.04 17.90 -15.58
N GLU A 620 -24.17 18.52 -16.73
CA GLU A 620 -23.17 18.46 -17.79
C GLU A 620 -22.21 19.64 -17.66
N VAL A 621 -20.93 19.34 -17.79
CA VAL A 621 -19.81 20.26 -17.65
C VAL A 621 -18.93 20.24 -18.90
N VAL A 622 -18.08 21.25 -19.05
CA VAL A 622 -17.09 21.29 -20.14
C VAL A 622 -15.99 20.28 -19.85
N PRO A 623 -15.68 19.35 -20.75
CA PRO A 623 -14.61 18.39 -20.57
C PRO A 623 -13.26 19.05 -20.39
N ASP A 624 -12.44 18.51 -19.49
CA ASP A 624 -11.04 18.93 -19.37
C ASP A 624 -10.23 18.51 -20.59
N LYS A 625 -9.37 19.40 -21.08
CA LYS A 625 -8.61 19.19 -22.32
C LYS A 625 -7.56 18.06 -22.21
N LYS A 626 -7.12 17.75 -20.98
CA LYS A 626 -6.11 16.71 -20.72
C LYS A 626 -6.72 15.36 -20.37
N VAL A 627 -8.00 15.34 -19.92
CA VAL A 627 -8.69 14.11 -19.52
C VAL A 627 -9.72 13.73 -20.58
N LYS A 628 -9.37 12.76 -21.40
CA LYS A 628 -10.15 12.34 -22.58
C LYS A 628 -10.90 11.02 -22.39
N THR A 629 -10.85 10.44 -21.20
CA THR A 629 -11.52 9.18 -20.88
C THR A 629 -12.37 9.34 -19.64
N ASP A 630 -13.28 8.40 -19.43
CA ASP A 630 -13.98 8.19 -18.16
C ASP A 630 -13.29 7.12 -17.31
N TYR A 631 -13.91 6.75 -16.16
CA TYR A 631 -13.43 5.71 -15.27
C TYR A 631 -13.22 4.36 -15.97
N PHE A 632 -14.07 4.05 -16.92
CA PHE A 632 -14.06 2.80 -17.68
C PHE A 632 -13.15 2.85 -18.92
N SER A 633 -12.32 3.88 -19.04
CA SER A 633 -11.46 4.14 -20.21
C SER A 633 -12.22 4.39 -21.52
N ASN A 634 -13.53 4.66 -21.46
CA ASN A 634 -14.27 5.10 -22.65
C ASN A 634 -13.81 6.48 -23.07
N VAL A 635 -13.60 6.67 -24.37
CA VAL A 635 -13.19 7.98 -24.90
C VAL A 635 -14.37 8.94 -24.87
N VAL A 636 -14.16 10.10 -24.27
CA VAL A 636 -15.13 11.19 -24.21
C VAL A 636 -14.82 12.18 -25.33
N THR A 637 -15.68 12.22 -26.35
CA THR A 637 -15.51 13.07 -27.55
C THR A 637 -16.49 14.22 -27.58
N GLU A 638 -17.44 14.28 -26.67
CA GLU A 638 -18.52 15.22 -26.62
C GLU A 638 -18.04 16.62 -26.17
N GLU A 639 -18.72 17.68 -26.63
CA GLU A 639 -18.43 19.05 -26.17
C GLU A 639 -18.84 19.29 -24.72
N ARG A 640 -19.72 18.45 -24.17
CA ARG A 640 -20.12 18.43 -22.76
C ARG A 640 -20.19 16.99 -22.27
N ARG A 641 -19.89 16.79 -20.99
CA ARG A 641 -20.00 15.49 -20.31
C ARG A 641 -20.63 15.65 -18.93
N GLN A 642 -21.17 14.59 -18.37
CA GLN A 642 -21.52 14.58 -16.95
C GLN A 642 -20.27 14.72 -16.08
N ALA A 643 -20.38 15.45 -14.95
CA ALA A 643 -19.32 15.55 -13.96
C ALA A 643 -19.03 14.19 -13.30
N GLY A 644 -17.86 14.07 -12.71
CA GLY A 644 -17.40 12.84 -12.04
C GLY A 644 -16.82 11.79 -13.00
N PRO A 645 -16.43 10.61 -12.45
CA PRO A 645 -15.67 9.63 -13.20
C PRO A 645 -16.51 8.78 -14.17
N ILE A 646 -17.82 8.65 -13.91
CA ILE A 646 -18.73 7.81 -14.69
C ILE A 646 -19.73 8.69 -15.44
N THR A 647 -19.91 8.44 -16.72
CA THR A 647 -20.83 9.15 -17.59
C THR A 647 -22.03 8.28 -18.00
N GLY A 648 -23.08 8.90 -18.54
CA GLY A 648 -24.27 8.19 -19.02
C GLY A 648 -25.29 7.83 -17.93
N ILE A 649 -25.16 8.40 -16.74
CA ILE A 649 -26.14 8.22 -15.65
C ILE A 649 -27.41 9.04 -15.99
N LYS A 650 -28.56 8.36 -16.04
CA LYS A 650 -29.89 8.95 -16.25
C LYS A 650 -30.69 8.89 -14.94
N PRO A 651 -31.84 9.61 -14.87
CA PRO A 651 -32.73 9.46 -13.72
C PRO A 651 -33.14 8.01 -13.49
N GLY A 652 -33.03 7.56 -12.23
CA GLY A 652 -33.29 6.18 -11.79
C GLY A 652 -32.30 5.68 -10.76
N THR A 653 -32.36 4.38 -10.50
CA THR A 653 -31.42 3.67 -9.63
C THR A 653 -30.59 2.68 -10.47
N TYR A 654 -29.30 2.72 -10.31
CA TYR A 654 -28.33 1.87 -11.02
C TYR A 654 -27.41 1.16 -10.03
N VAL A 655 -27.10 -0.09 -10.31
CA VAL A 655 -26.03 -0.83 -9.64
C VAL A 655 -24.93 -1.08 -10.67
N ILE A 656 -23.76 -0.51 -10.43
CA ILE A 656 -22.63 -0.48 -11.36
C ILE A 656 -21.45 -1.21 -10.72
N SER A 657 -20.82 -2.15 -11.44
CA SER A 657 -19.52 -2.71 -10.99
C SER A 657 -18.44 -1.64 -11.13
N ILE A 658 -17.75 -1.39 -10.04
CA ILE A 658 -16.64 -0.41 -9.97
C ILE A 658 -15.28 -1.06 -9.78
N ASP A 659 -15.15 -2.38 -10.01
CA ASP A 659 -13.85 -3.04 -10.04
C ASP A 659 -13.06 -2.58 -11.28
N PRO A 660 -12.04 -1.73 -11.12
CA PRO A 660 -11.35 -1.14 -12.27
C PRO A 660 -10.54 -2.16 -13.08
N ARG A 661 -10.23 -3.32 -12.48
CA ARG A 661 -9.44 -4.38 -13.11
C ARG A 661 -10.24 -5.17 -14.16
N LYS A 662 -11.57 -5.08 -14.12
CA LYS A 662 -12.47 -5.77 -15.07
C LYS A 662 -12.68 -5.00 -16.38
N LEU A 663 -12.07 -3.83 -16.50
CA LEU A 663 -12.28 -2.91 -17.63
C LEU A 663 -11.50 -3.30 -18.88
N ILE A 664 -10.62 -4.29 -18.81
CA ILE A 664 -9.87 -4.80 -19.96
C ILE A 664 -10.55 -6.09 -20.41
N LYS A 665 -11.37 -6.00 -21.45
CA LYS A 665 -11.86 -7.15 -22.20
C LYS A 665 -11.14 -7.28 -23.54
#